data_c6e3332a7e1ba5cc43c8b4e6d8fac214
#
_entry.id   c6e3332a7e1ba5cc43c8b4e6d8fac214
#
_cell.length_a   1.000
_cell.length_b   1.000
_cell.length_c   1.000
_cell.angle_alpha   90.00
_cell.angle_beta   90.00
_cell.angle_gamma   90.00
#
_symmetry.space_group_name_H-M   'P 1'
#
loop_
_entity.id
_entity.type
_entity.pdbx_description
1 polymer ?
#
loop_
_entity_poly.entity_id
_entity_poly.type
_entity_poly.pdbx_seq_one_letter_code
_entity_poly.pdbx_strand_id
1 'polypeptide(L)'
;MRLRDRLPRLARTLAASVVLILGPTLLIGQVATLERIEISGNQRVDDASVRALLGLREGQEVSTAQVNDAYQRLMAAGLFESATITPEGATLSVVVKEWPVVNRVAFEGNRRLDDAALASIVTSRERRVYSPRTAAADAAALVEAYRAAGRASASVDPRVIPRADGTVDLVFEITEGGVIEVERIAFTGNEAFSDSRLRRVLLTKQAGLLRTFISADTYAPERLELDRQLLRDFYLSRGFIDFRVLDASADYTPERDAFLVRFTLREGAQFRFGAFEVTSEYPEADTAAFLAANSISTGDVFSPLALESAVARMEALALRQGLSFLRVEPRITRNDATATLDVSFALVRGPRIFVERIDIEGNVTTLDRVIRRQFRIVEGDPFNPRAIREAAERIRALGFFETANVDTRQGSAPDQVVVDVSVTERPTGSLAFGASYGEVDGAAFTFNLSESNFLGRGQFISVEGNLGAARANTALRFAEPAFLGRDLRASIALANTRGSASYLAFDSEEFEFRPALEFPTTANGRLEGFFRIASSKLTGIDAATTAPILVTDQARGNLVSAGFGYGYSWDSRRAGLGGDEIVLLRVGQELQGLGGDVDAFVSTASAIYETKRLGGDLTLRATLEAGHLETGSGQASRITDRFSLAGKMRGFEPYGLGPRDVTSPRQDALAGNTFAVARFDAEFPVGLPEEYGISGGVFLDVGSVWSLDDRRAFDSTTVDDSARLRSAVGVSVLWDTPIGPLRFNFATPVEKQSYDRTQGFDLTIATRF
;
A
#
# COMPACT_ATOMS: atom_id res chain seq x y z
N MET A 1 55.98 -26.24 5.44
CA MET A 1 56.63 -26.82 6.60
C MET A 1 55.67 -27.88 7.11
N ARG A 2 55.77 -29.13 6.60
CA ARG A 2 56.30 -30.36 7.28
C ARG A 2 55.63 -30.52 8.67
N LEU A 3 54.99 -31.59 9.06
CA LEU A 3 55.15 -33.05 8.94
C LEU A 3 53.85 -33.67 9.46
N ARG A 4 53.18 -34.64 8.81
CA ARG A 4 53.48 -36.11 8.84
C ARG A 4 53.03 -36.87 10.09
N ASP A 5 52.15 -37.84 9.81
CA ASP A 5 52.14 -39.25 10.23
C ASP A 5 51.54 -39.62 11.61
N ARG A 6 50.60 -40.52 11.66
CA ARG A 6 50.71 -41.94 11.78
C ARG A 6 49.41 -42.71 11.95
N LEU A 7 49.21 -43.64 11.05
CA LEU A 7 48.50 -44.89 11.30
C LEU A 7 49.37 -45.84 12.15
N PRO A 8 48.82 -46.87 12.81
CA PRO A 8 49.24 -48.19 12.39
C PRO A 8 48.15 -49.26 12.17
N ARG A 9 48.49 -50.10 11.22
CA ARG A 9 47.92 -51.40 10.92
C ARG A 9 48.33 -52.46 11.98
N LEU A 10 47.64 -53.63 11.84
CA LEU A 10 47.97 -55.00 12.21
C LEU A 10 46.87 -55.63 13.12
N ALA A 11 46.38 -56.84 12.97
CA ALA A 11 46.98 -58.02 12.25
C ALA A 11 45.89 -59.06 11.95
N ARG A 12 46.09 -59.76 10.87
CA ARG A 12 45.50 -61.07 10.55
C ARG A 12 45.92 -62.11 11.52
N THR A 13 45.08 -63.13 11.85
CA THR A 13 45.52 -64.52 11.96
C THR A 13 44.36 -65.46 11.62
N LEU A 14 44.74 -66.47 10.82
CA LEU A 14 44.01 -67.64 10.40
C LEU A 14 43.79 -68.62 11.55
N ALA A 15 42.74 -69.44 11.47
CA ALA A 15 42.76 -70.89 11.72
C ALA A 15 41.44 -71.48 11.18
N ALA A 16 41.44 -72.15 10.28
CA ALA A 16 41.40 -73.43 9.65
C ALA A 16 40.32 -74.39 10.22
N SER A 17 39.40 -74.71 9.32
CA SER A 17 38.81 -76.02 8.98
C SER A 17 38.31 -76.95 10.11
N VAL A 18 36.96 -77.15 10.14
CA VAL A 18 36.33 -78.47 10.24
C VAL A 18 35.14 -78.53 9.29
N VAL A 19 35.28 -79.31 8.29
CA VAL A 19 34.18 -79.76 7.38
C VAL A 19 33.34 -80.76 8.15
N LEU A 20 32.14 -80.51 8.42
CA LEU A 20 31.15 -81.52 8.78
C LEU A 20 29.99 -81.41 7.74
N ILE A 21 29.95 -82.45 6.89
CA ILE A 21 28.91 -82.73 5.92
C ILE A 21 27.67 -83.10 6.69
N LEU A 22 26.66 -82.16 6.71
CA LEU A 22 25.26 -82.46 7.00
C LEU A 22 24.48 -82.04 5.77
N GLY A 23 23.86 -83.05 5.14
CA GLY A 23 23.04 -82.89 3.96
C GLY A 23 21.86 -81.87 4.10
N PRO A 24 21.28 -81.43 2.99
CA PRO A 24 20.15 -80.54 3.01
C PRO A 24 18.95 -81.26 3.66
N THR A 25 18.69 -80.98 4.92
CA THR A 25 17.34 -81.24 5.41
C THR A 25 16.44 -80.24 4.69
N LEU A 26 15.71 -80.76 3.72
CA LEU A 26 14.51 -80.14 3.21
C LEU A 26 13.61 -79.80 4.44
N LEU A 27 13.54 -78.52 4.79
CA LEU A 27 12.46 -77.99 5.62
C LEU A 27 11.23 -78.16 4.76
N ILE A 28 10.61 -79.31 4.85
CA ILE A 28 9.24 -79.53 4.42
C ILE A 28 8.43 -78.62 5.35
N GLY A 29 7.94 -77.49 4.83
CA GLY A 29 6.99 -76.65 5.52
C GLY A 29 5.87 -77.56 6.04
N GLN A 30 5.67 -77.57 7.36
CA GLN A 30 4.59 -78.33 7.95
C GLN A 30 3.30 -77.84 7.31
N VAL A 31 2.74 -78.68 6.45
CA VAL A 31 1.41 -78.51 5.91
C VAL A 31 0.47 -79.16 6.92
N ALA A 32 -0.29 -78.36 7.66
CA ALA A 32 -1.32 -78.89 8.58
C ALA A 32 -2.69 -78.71 7.91
N THR A 33 -3.48 -79.79 7.98
CA THR A 33 -4.89 -79.70 7.54
C THR A 33 -5.66 -78.91 8.62
N LEU A 34 -6.23 -77.79 8.26
CA LEU A 34 -6.91 -76.87 9.13
C LEU A 34 -8.34 -77.36 9.45
N GLU A 35 -8.60 -77.92 10.62
CA GLU A 35 -9.95 -78.39 11.00
C GLU A 35 -10.83 -77.26 11.54
N ARG A 36 -10.22 -76.22 12.18
CA ARG A 36 -10.96 -75.18 12.82
C ARG A 36 -10.20 -73.86 12.87
N ILE A 37 -10.93 -72.73 12.72
CA ILE A 37 -10.41 -71.38 12.93
C ILE A 37 -11.12 -70.80 14.14
N GLU A 38 -10.38 -70.52 15.22
CA GLU A 38 -10.91 -69.84 16.39
C GLU A 38 -10.45 -68.39 16.39
N ILE A 39 -11.45 -67.48 16.43
CA ILE A 39 -11.26 -66.03 16.38
C ILE A 39 -11.62 -65.47 17.78
N SER A 40 -10.77 -64.61 18.30
CA SER A 40 -11.01 -63.92 19.56
C SER A 40 -10.46 -62.50 19.58
N GLY A 41 -11.04 -61.66 20.43
CA GLY A 41 -10.62 -60.23 20.56
C GLY A 41 -11.34 -59.27 19.61
N ASN A 42 -12.14 -59.79 18.68
CA ASN A 42 -13.02 -59.00 17.81
C ASN A 42 -14.31 -58.62 18.58
N GLN A 43 -14.65 -57.36 18.58
CA GLN A 43 -15.85 -56.83 19.25
C GLN A 43 -16.86 -56.23 18.27
N ARG A 44 -16.42 -55.66 17.19
CA ARG A 44 -17.20 -54.95 16.18
C ARG A 44 -17.18 -55.64 14.81
N VAL A 45 -16.05 -56.24 14.48
CA VAL A 45 -15.90 -57.03 13.27
C VAL A 45 -16.35 -58.45 13.55
N ASP A 46 -17.36 -58.92 12.87
CA ASP A 46 -17.86 -60.26 13.06
C ASP A 46 -16.88 -61.35 12.60
N ASP A 47 -16.99 -62.52 13.11
CA ASP A 47 -16.12 -63.66 12.81
C ASP A 47 -16.12 -63.99 11.30
N ALA A 48 -17.26 -63.84 10.63
CA ALA A 48 -17.37 -64.11 9.19
C ALA A 48 -16.52 -63.13 8.38
N SER A 49 -16.50 -61.85 8.76
CA SER A 49 -15.66 -60.81 8.15
C SER A 49 -14.19 -61.07 8.40
N VAL A 50 -13.78 -61.46 9.61
CA VAL A 50 -12.38 -61.80 9.94
C VAL A 50 -11.96 -63.05 9.11
N ARG A 51 -12.80 -64.09 9.02
CA ARG A 51 -12.56 -65.28 8.20
C ARG A 51 -12.39 -64.92 6.70
N ALA A 52 -13.22 -64.01 6.20
CA ALA A 52 -13.13 -63.56 4.83
C ALA A 52 -11.79 -62.83 4.55
N LEU A 53 -11.34 -62.02 5.46
CA LEU A 53 -10.04 -61.31 5.38
C LEU A 53 -8.86 -62.26 5.46
N LEU A 54 -8.93 -63.30 6.34
CA LEU A 54 -7.88 -64.36 6.39
C LEU A 54 -7.72 -65.08 5.07
N GLY A 55 -8.85 -65.34 4.35
CA GLY A 55 -8.87 -66.04 3.07
C GLY A 55 -8.45 -67.51 3.19
N LEU A 56 -8.59 -68.09 4.40
CA LEU A 56 -8.35 -69.51 4.72
C LEU A 56 -9.69 -70.20 5.01
N ARG A 57 -9.78 -71.48 4.68
CA ARG A 57 -10.99 -72.29 4.90
C ARG A 57 -10.69 -73.52 5.72
N GLU A 58 -11.62 -73.93 6.56
CA GLU A 58 -11.59 -75.19 7.29
C GLU A 58 -11.63 -76.34 6.24
N GLY A 59 -10.81 -77.37 6.47
CA GLY A 59 -10.57 -78.46 5.57
C GLY A 59 -9.45 -78.24 4.55
N GLN A 60 -8.79 -77.09 4.57
CA GLN A 60 -7.72 -76.74 3.66
C GLN A 60 -6.34 -77.11 4.26
N GLU A 61 -5.44 -77.62 3.44
CA GLU A 61 -3.99 -77.71 3.81
C GLU A 61 -3.36 -76.34 3.78
N VAL A 62 -2.81 -75.90 4.90
CA VAL A 62 -2.25 -74.55 5.05
C VAL A 62 -0.77 -74.64 5.36
N SER A 63 0.05 -73.93 4.58
CA SER A 63 1.47 -73.77 4.79
C SER A 63 1.77 -72.51 5.66
N THR A 64 2.93 -72.43 6.26
CA THR A 64 3.40 -71.28 7.02
C THR A 64 3.40 -69.97 6.17
N ALA A 65 3.69 -70.08 4.88
CA ALA A 65 3.60 -68.97 3.95
C ALA A 65 2.20 -68.41 3.81
N GLN A 66 1.16 -69.32 3.69
CA GLN A 66 -0.26 -68.91 3.60
C GLN A 66 -0.75 -68.32 4.90
N VAL A 67 -0.27 -68.75 6.08
CA VAL A 67 -0.57 -68.11 7.37
C VAL A 67 -0.01 -66.69 7.43
N ASN A 68 1.23 -66.52 6.95
CA ASN A 68 1.81 -65.18 6.88
C ASN A 68 1.06 -64.27 5.90
N ASP A 69 0.67 -64.79 4.73
CA ASP A 69 -0.16 -64.03 3.77
C ASP A 69 -1.52 -63.66 4.34
N ALA A 70 -2.15 -64.54 5.14
CA ALA A 70 -3.37 -64.28 5.86
C ALA A 70 -3.18 -63.18 6.91
N TYR A 71 -2.09 -63.21 7.65
CA TYR A 71 -1.71 -62.11 8.57
C TYR A 71 -1.53 -60.79 7.85
N GLN A 72 -0.84 -60.80 6.71
CA GLN A 72 -0.64 -59.56 5.94
C GLN A 72 -1.97 -59.00 5.39
N ARG A 73 -2.88 -59.86 4.89
CA ARG A 73 -4.20 -59.40 4.45
C ARG A 73 -5.02 -58.85 5.59
N LEU A 74 -4.98 -59.48 6.77
CA LEU A 74 -5.69 -59.05 7.95
C LEU A 74 -5.21 -57.68 8.42
N MET A 75 -3.89 -57.49 8.47
CA MET A 75 -3.31 -56.18 8.86
C MET A 75 -3.50 -55.12 7.79
N ALA A 76 -3.46 -55.50 6.49
CA ALA A 76 -3.68 -54.57 5.38
C ALA A 76 -5.13 -54.02 5.32
N ALA A 77 -6.09 -54.71 5.95
CA ALA A 77 -7.47 -54.22 6.07
C ALA A 77 -7.61 -52.95 6.91
N GLY A 78 -6.57 -52.59 7.73
CA GLY A 78 -6.53 -51.36 8.53
C GLY A 78 -7.57 -51.33 9.67
N LEU A 79 -8.21 -52.45 10.00
CA LEU A 79 -9.21 -52.54 11.06
C LEU A 79 -8.62 -52.93 12.41
N PHE A 80 -7.46 -53.55 12.39
CA PHE A 80 -6.84 -54.16 13.57
C PHE A 80 -5.54 -53.43 13.95
N GLU A 81 -5.35 -53.19 15.24
CA GLU A 81 -4.11 -52.65 15.85
C GLU A 81 -3.04 -53.74 15.86
N SER A 82 -3.44 -54.97 16.18
CA SER A 82 -2.57 -56.12 16.14
C SER A 82 -3.38 -57.37 15.88
N ALA A 83 -2.70 -58.35 15.30
CA ALA A 83 -3.22 -59.70 15.11
C ALA A 83 -2.12 -60.70 15.43
N THR A 84 -2.48 -61.80 16.04
CA THR A 84 -1.61 -62.94 16.31
C THR A 84 -2.27 -64.16 15.75
N ILE A 85 -1.60 -64.83 14.83
CA ILE A 85 -2.10 -66.08 14.26
C ILE A 85 -1.17 -67.21 14.67
N THR A 86 -1.65 -68.11 15.50
CA THR A 86 -0.90 -69.21 16.06
C THR A 86 -1.52 -70.52 15.62
N PRO A 87 -0.82 -71.39 14.90
CA PRO A 87 -1.28 -72.74 14.60
C PRO A 87 -1.08 -73.65 15.81
N GLU A 88 -2.17 -74.15 16.36
CA GLU A 88 -2.21 -75.10 17.48
C GLU A 88 -2.76 -76.44 17.00
N GLY A 89 -1.85 -77.29 16.46
CA GLY A 89 -2.28 -78.55 15.86
C GLY A 89 -3.13 -78.38 14.60
N ALA A 90 -4.36 -78.89 14.61
CA ALA A 90 -5.31 -78.71 13.51
C ALA A 90 -6.19 -77.41 13.64
N THR A 91 -6.01 -76.63 14.73
CA THR A 91 -6.76 -75.38 14.96
C THR A 91 -5.85 -74.18 14.72
N LEU A 92 -6.38 -73.16 14.03
CA LEU A 92 -5.74 -71.86 13.88
C LEU A 92 -6.33 -70.85 14.85
N SER A 93 -5.59 -70.51 15.88
CA SER A 93 -5.99 -69.49 16.84
C SER A 93 -5.61 -68.10 16.26
N VAL A 94 -6.65 -67.25 16.13
CA VAL A 94 -6.50 -65.86 15.59
C VAL A 94 -6.98 -64.91 16.67
N VAL A 95 -6.05 -64.22 17.29
CA VAL A 95 -6.31 -63.19 18.30
C VAL A 95 -6.13 -61.83 17.65
N VAL A 96 -7.19 -61.04 17.60
CA VAL A 96 -7.17 -59.71 17.01
C VAL A 96 -7.43 -58.64 18.03
N LYS A 97 -6.83 -57.49 17.86
CA LYS A 97 -7.17 -56.27 18.62
C LYS A 97 -7.58 -55.21 17.63
N GLU A 98 -8.82 -54.76 17.76
CA GLU A 98 -9.36 -53.77 16.81
C GLU A 98 -8.88 -52.36 17.14
N TRP A 99 -8.66 -51.54 16.10
CA TRP A 99 -8.48 -50.09 16.30
C TRP A 99 -9.77 -49.51 16.87
N PRO A 100 -9.66 -48.56 17.85
CA PRO A 100 -10.84 -47.91 18.43
C PRO A 100 -11.56 -47.03 17.38
N VAL A 101 -12.79 -46.67 17.65
CA VAL A 101 -13.54 -45.70 16.84
C VAL A 101 -13.27 -44.31 17.37
N VAL A 102 -13.06 -43.36 16.44
CA VAL A 102 -12.95 -41.95 16.77
C VAL A 102 -14.33 -41.41 17.21
N ASN A 103 -14.44 -40.97 18.44
CA ASN A 103 -15.62 -40.33 18.98
C ASN A 103 -15.69 -38.86 18.51
N ARG A 104 -14.59 -38.13 18.65
CA ARG A 104 -14.47 -36.72 18.26
C ARG A 104 -13.08 -36.43 17.69
N VAL A 105 -13.03 -35.52 16.68
CA VAL A 105 -11.81 -34.88 16.22
C VAL A 105 -11.78 -33.46 16.78
N ALA A 106 -10.71 -33.09 17.48
CA ALA A 106 -10.54 -31.77 18.11
C ALA A 106 -9.17 -31.17 17.74
N PHE A 107 -9.11 -29.87 17.77
CA PHE A 107 -7.90 -29.10 17.54
C PHE A 107 -7.60 -28.27 18.79
N GLU A 108 -6.35 -28.26 19.22
CA GLU A 108 -5.91 -27.50 20.41
C GLU A 108 -4.66 -26.70 20.08
N GLY A 109 -4.60 -25.44 20.54
CA GLY A 109 -3.47 -24.53 20.32
C GLY A 109 -3.58 -23.68 19.05
N ASN A 110 -4.58 -23.89 18.22
CA ASN A 110 -4.85 -23.10 17.02
C ASN A 110 -5.45 -21.73 17.37
N ARG A 111 -4.84 -20.68 16.87
CA ARG A 111 -5.30 -19.27 17.04
C ARG A 111 -5.45 -18.57 15.69
N ARG A 112 -4.65 -18.98 14.69
CA ARG A 112 -4.59 -18.37 13.36
C ARG A 112 -5.64 -18.93 12.41
N LEU A 113 -5.81 -20.25 12.44
CA LEU A 113 -6.83 -20.98 11.66
C LEU A 113 -7.91 -21.47 12.62
N ASP A 114 -9.17 -21.28 12.27
CA ASP A 114 -10.29 -21.77 13.07
C ASP A 114 -10.53 -23.26 12.87
N ASP A 115 -11.28 -23.87 13.78
CA ASP A 115 -11.58 -25.31 13.77
C ASP A 115 -12.30 -25.75 12.49
N ALA A 116 -13.12 -24.89 11.90
CA ALA A 116 -13.85 -25.21 10.68
C ALA A 116 -12.92 -25.34 9.48
N ALA A 117 -11.95 -24.40 9.36
CA ALA A 117 -10.92 -24.47 8.33
C ALA A 117 -10.04 -25.71 8.50
N LEU A 118 -9.57 -26.00 9.72
CA LEU A 118 -8.77 -27.18 10.01
C LEU A 118 -9.53 -28.49 9.75
N ALA A 119 -10.80 -28.57 10.15
CA ALA A 119 -11.65 -29.72 9.91
C ALA A 119 -11.90 -30.00 8.41
N SER A 120 -11.79 -28.99 7.55
CA SER A 120 -11.89 -29.17 6.09
C SER A 120 -10.66 -29.85 5.49
N ILE A 121 -9.50 -29.72 6.12
CA ILE A 121 -8.20 -30.23 5.64
C ILE A 121 -8.00 -31.68 6.04
N VAL A 122 -8.36 -32.08 7.25
CA VAL A 122 -8.14 -33.44 7.74
C VAL A 122 -9.10 -34.43 7.11
N THR A 123 -8.67 -35.66 6.91
CA THR A 123 -9.48 -36.78 6.40
C THR A 123 -10.07 -37.63 7.50
N SER A 124 -9.49 -37.61 8.70
CA SER A 124 -10.04 -38.25 9.90
C SER A 124 -11.43 -37.67 10.22
N ARG A 125 -12.38 -38.56 10.53
CA ARG A 125 -13.78 -38.19 10.82
C ARG A 125 -14.30 -38.93 12.05
N GLU A 126 -15.25 -38.31 12.74
CA GLU A 126 -16.00 -38.93 13.81
C GLU A 126 -16.71 -40.19 13.34
N ARG A 127 -16.89 -41.16 14.22
CA ARG A 127 -17.53 -42.46 13.99
C ARG A 127 -16.82 -43.32 12.95
N ARG A 128 -15.56 -43.03 12.63
CA ARG A 128 -14.69 -43.88 11.81
C ARG A 128 -13.65 -44.57 12.65
N VAL A 129 -13.12 -45.68 12.15
CA VAL A 129 -12.03 -46.40 12.79
C VAL A 129 -10.79 -45.52 12.79
N TYR A 130 -10.15 -45.41 13.93
CA TYR A 130 -8.88 -44.69 14.04
C TYR A 130 -7.79 -45.35 13.20
N SER A 131 -7.03 -44.58 12.49
CA SER A 131 -5.89 -45.02 11.72
C SER A 131 -4.68 -44.13 12.02
N PRO A 132 -3.61 -44.66 12.63
CA PRO A 132 -2.40 -43.87 12.90
C PRO A 132 -1.79 -43.24 11.63
N ARG A 133 -1.86 -43.98 10.53
CA ARG A 133 -1.35 -43.51 9.23
C ARG A 133 -2.14 -42.31 8.71
N THR A 134 -3.46 -42.36 8.85
CA THR A 134 -4.33 -41.23 8.44
C THR A 134 -4.11 -40.03 9.34
N ALA A 135 -4.03 -40.24 10.67
CA ALA A 135 -3.77 -39.15 11.61
C ALA A 135 -2.41 -38.46 11.37
N ALA A 136 -1.37 -39.25 11.05
CA ALA A 136 -0.07 -38.69 10.71
C ALA A 136 -0.08 -37.92 9.37
N ALA A 137 -0.85 -38.40 8.37
CA ALA A 137 -1.03 -37.70 7.09
C ALA A 137 -1.82 -36.39 7.29
N ASP A 138 -2.86 -36.42 8.11
CA ASP A 138 -3.65 -35.24 8.46
C ASP A 138 -2.77 -34.21 9.22
N ALA A 139 -1.95 -34.64 10.16
CA ALA A 139 -1.00 -33.76 10.85
C ALA A 139 -0.04 -33.09 9.88
N ALA A 140 0.51 -33.83 8.90
CA ALA A 140 1.37 -33.26 7.87
C ALA A 140 0.62 -32.25 6.98
N ALA A 141 -0.64 -32.53 6.61
CA ALA A 141 -1.47 -31.62 5.84
C ALA A 141 -1.77 -30.32 6.62
N LEU A 142 -2.02 -30.42 7.92
CA LEU A 142 -2.21 -29.27 8.80
C LEU A 142 -0.93 -28.41 8.89
N VAL A 143 0.26 -29.03 9.01
CA VAL A 143 1.54 -28.32 9.00
C VAL A 143 1.72 -27.53 7.70
N GLU A 144 1.40 -28.12 6.55
CA GLU A 144 1.48 -27.39 5.27
C GLU A 144 0.48 -26.23 5.19
N ALA A 145 -0.73 -26.39 5.74
CA ALA A 145 -1.70 -25.30 5.82
C ALA A 145 -1.19 -24.13 6.69
N TYR A 146 -0.54 -24.45 7.82
CA TYR A 146 0.09 -23.43 8.66
C TYR A 146 1.28 -22.77 7.98
N ARG A 147 2.07 -23.51 7.20
CA ARG A 147 3.16 -22.93 6.40
C ARG A 147 2.63 -21.95 5.35
N ALA A 148 1.55 -22.32 4.65
CA ALA A 148 0.89 -21.43 3.71
C ALA A 148 0.32 -20.18 4.41
N ALA A 149 -0.08 -20.30 5.70
CA ALA A 149 -0.53 -19.19 6.53
C ALA A 149 0.62 -18.36 7.17
N GLY A 150 1.89 -18.58 6.77
CA GLY A 150 3.07 -17.86 7.25
C GLY A 150 3.64 -18.37 8.58
N ARG A 151 3.31 -19.60 8.97
CA ARG A 151 3.75 -20.26 10.20
C ARG A 151 4.65 -21.46 9.88
N ALA A 152 5.82 -21.23 9.31
CA ALA A 152 6.69 -22.32 8.83
C ALA A 152 7.32 -23.16 9.97
N SER A 153 7.34 -22.66 11.20
CA SER A 153 7.76 -23.41 12.40
C SER A 153 6.61 -24.13 13.11
N ALA A 154 5.42 -24.19 12.50
CA ALA A 154 4.30 -24.90 13.09
C ALA A 154 4.56 -26.41 13.16
N SER A 155 4.19 -27.00 14.28
CA SER A 155 4.18 -28.46 14.50
C SER A 155 2.78 -28.90 14.92
N VAL A 156 2.41 -30.10 14.48
CA VAL A 156 1.11 -30.70 14.80
C VAL A 156 1.34 -32.15 15.23
N ASP A 157 0.95 -32.45 16.45
CA ASP A 157 1.08 -33.77 17.05
C ASP A 157 -0.30 -34.39 17.26
N PRO A 158 -0.65 -35.50 16.59
CA PRO A 158 -1.92 -36.18 16.80
C PRO A 158 -1.89 -36.98 18.09
N ARG A 159 -2.74 -36.63 19.04
CA ARG A 159 -2.93 -37.37 20.29
C ARG A 159 -4.22 -38.15 20.32
N VAL A 160 -4.13 -39.36 20.82
CA VAL A 160 -5.28 -40.26 21.01
C VAL A 160 -5.60 -40.36 22.49
N ILE A 161 -6.79 -39.94 22.86
CA ILE A 161 -7.27 -39.96 24.26
C ILE A 161 -8.30 -41.07 24.38
N PRO A 162 -7.97 -42.19 25.10
CA PRO A 162 -8.90 -43.29 25.31
C PRO A 162 -10.08 -42.87 26.21
N ARG A 163 -11.26 -43.33 25.89
CA ARG A 163 -12.49 -43.14 26.66
C ARG A 163 -12.95 -44.42 27.32
N ALA A 164 -13.79 -44.30 28.38
CA ALA A 164 -14.30 -45.43 29.16
C ALA A 164 -15.23 -46.37 28.34
N ASP A 165 -15.79 -45.88 27.25
CA ASP A 165 -16.68 -46.59 26.34
C ASP A 165 -15.93 -47.34 25.20
N GLY A 166 -14.59 -47.40 25.24
CA GLY A 166 -13.76 -48.05 24.22
C GLY A 166 -13.56 -47.26 22.93
N THR A 167 -14.09 -46.03 22.86
CA THR A 167 -13.81 -45.06 21.78
C THR A 167 -12.60 -44.20 22.10
N VAL A 168 -12.15 -43.38 21.17
CA VAL A 168 -11.04 -42.43 21.36
C VAL A 168 -11.42 -41.05 20.87
N ASP A 169 -10.95 -40.02 21.53
CA ASP A 169 -10.91 -38.68 20.98
C ASP A 169 -9.54 -38.49 20.30
N LEU A 170 -9.55 -38.03 19.04
CA LEU A 170 -8.37 -37.66 18.29
C LEU A 170 -8.18 -36.16 18.41
N VAL A 171 -7.13 -35.76 19.10
CA VAL A 171 -6.78 -34.34 19.32
C VAL A 171 -5.51 -34.01 18.54
N PHE A 172 -5.58 -33.02 17.65
CA PHE A 172 -4.39 -32.47 17.02
C PHE A 172 -3.89 -31.33 17.89
N GLU A 173 -2.79 -31.57 18.62
CA GLU A 173 -2.10 -30.51 19.37
C GLU A 173 -1.26 -29.69 18.43
N ILE A 174 -1.59 -28.41 18.30
CA ILE A 174 -0.98 -27.49 17.35
C ILE A 174 -0.10 -26.51 18.11
N THR A 175 1.15 -26.46 17.77
CA THR A 175 2.06 -25.40 18.17
C THR A 175 2.33 -24.54 16.95
N GLU A 176 1.67 -23.37 16.89
CA GLU A 176 1.73 -22.52 15.70
C GLU A 176 3.12 -21.92 15.41
N GLY A 177 3.99 -21.87 16.42
CA GLY A 177 5.28 -21.20 16.31
C GLY A 177 5.18 -19.68 16.14
N GLY A 178 6.30 -19.02 15.93
CA GLY A 178 6.39 -17.60 15.63
C GLY A 178 5.97 -17.29 14.17
N VAL A 179 5.66 -16.03 13.90
CA VAL A 179 5.64 -15.53 12.50
C VAL A 179 7.09 -15.50 12.06
N ILE A 180 7.42 -16.20 10.97
CA ILE A 180 8.77 -16.20 10.45
C ILE A 180 8.96 -14.98 9.57
N GLU A 181 9.83 -14.13 10.04
CA GLU A 181 10.14 -12.83 9.44
C GLU A 181 11.26 -12.99 8.39
N VAL A 182 11.32 -12.05 7.47
CA VAL A 182 12.46 -11.90 6.56
C VAL A 182 13.54 -11.09 7.29
N GLU A 183 14.57 -11.75 7.78
CA GLU A 183 15.67 -11.08 8.51
C GLU A 183 16.48 -10.19 7.57
N ARG A 184 16.75 -10.68 6.34
CA ARG A 184 17.61 -9.97 5.39
C ARG A 184 17.19 -10.23 3.95
N ILE A 185 17.24 -9.15 3.15
CA ILE A 185 17.13 -9.21 1.70
C ILE A 185 18.46 -8.77 1.10
N ALA A 186 19.11 -9.66 0.34
CA ALA A 186 20.39 -9.42 -0.28
C ALA A 186 20.29 -9.49 -1.82
N PHE A 187 21.08 -8.67 -2.49
CA PHE A 187 21.19 -8.67 -3.94
C PHE A 187 22.61 -9.04 -4.37
N THR A 188 22.73 -9.65 -5.54
CA THR A 188 24.01 -9.97 -6.17
C THR A 188 23.90 -9.64 -7.66
N GLY A 189 24.91 -8.95 -8.19
CA GLY A 189 24.93 -8.52 -9.61
C GLY A 189 24.24 -7.19 -9.88
N ASN A 190 23.91 -6.42 -8.84
CA ASN A 190 23.40 -5.06 -8.92
C ASN A 190 24.56 -4.05 -8.85
N GLU A 191 24.94 -3.50 -9.99
CA GLU A 191 26.00 -2.49 -10.11
C GLU A 191 25.43 -1.07 -10.25
N ALA A 192 24.28 -0.93 -10.93
CA ALA A 192 23.66 0.36 -11.21
C ALA A 192 22.87 0.93 -10.03
N PHE A 193 22.33 0.08 -9.17
CA PHE A 193 21.51 0.51 -8.03
C PHE A 193 21.93 -0.20 -6.74
N SER A 194 21.94 0.54 -5.65
CA SER A 194 22.26 -0.01 -4.32
C SER A 194 21.20 -1.00 -3.82
N ASP A 195 21.59 -1.91 -2.93
CA ASP A 195 20.69 -2.85 -2.25
C ASP A 195 19.54 -2.11 -1.59
N SER A 196 19.81 -0.96 -0.96
CA SER A 196 18.81 -0.15 -0.29
C SER A 196 17.78 0.39 -1.26
N ARG A 197 18.20 0.81 -2.46
CA ARG A 197 17.28 1.25 -3.51
C ARG A 197 16.39 0.11 -4.02
N LEU A 198 16.97 -1.08 -4.21
CA LEU A 198 16.21 -2.23 -4.68
C LEU A 198 15.23 -2.75 -3.63
N ARG A 199 15.62 -2.77 -2.33
CA ARG A 199 14.69 -3.12 -1.23
C ARG A 199 13.45 -2.23 -1.18
N ARG A 200 13.59 -0.94 -1.51
CA ARG A 200 12.42 -0.02 -1.59
C ARG A 200 11.41 -0.41 -2.67
N VAL A 201 11.86 -1.03 -3.74
CA VAL A 201 11.00 -1.47 -4.86
C VAL A 201 10.16 -2.69 -4.47
N LEU A 202 10.66 -3.55 -3.58
CA LEU A 202 10.01 -4.79 -3.19
C LEU A 202 8.78 -4.57 -2.31
N LEU A 203 7.82 -5.48 -2.43
CA LEU A 203 6.71 -5.61 -1.48
C LEU A 203 7.14 -6.31 -0.20
N THR A 204 8.04 -7.30 -0.33
CA THR A 204 8.66 -7.97 0.81
C THR A 204 9.59 -7.00 1.53
N LYS A 205 9.40 -6.85 2.84
CA LYS A 205 10.22 -5.98 3.70
C LYS A 205 11.04 -6.82 4.67
N GLN A 206 12.17 -6.28 5.11
CA GLN A 206 12.95 -6.87 6.20
C GLN A 206 12.32 -6.53 7.56
N ALA A 207 12.52 -7.41 8.54
CA ALA A 207 12.11 -7.17 9.92
C ALA A 207 12.80 -5.92 10.49
N GLY A 208 12.01 -5.00 11.04
CA GLY A 208 12.47 -3.72 11.59
C GLY A 208 12.13 -3.54 13.06
N LEU A 209 12.41 -2.36 13.61
CA LEU A 209 12.13 -2.01 15.02
C LEU A 209 10.63 -2.09 15.38
N LEU A 210 9.75 -1.83 14.42
CA LEU A 210 8.30 -1.79 14.61
C LEU A 210 7.62 -3.06 14.09
N ARG A 211 8.34 -4.18 14.02
CA ARG A 211 7.89 -5.46 13.48
C ARG A 211 6.55 -5.95 14.01
N THR A 212 6.22 -5.64 15.26
CA THR A 212 4.94 -6.02 15.89
C THR A 212 3.71 -5.42 15.19
N PHE A 213 3.89 -4.37 14.39
CA PHE A 213 2.83 -3.64 13.69
C PHE A 213 2.89 -3.76 12.16
N ILE A 214 3.94 -4.43 11.63
CA ILE A 214 4.19 -4.52 10.18
C ILE A 214 4.09 -5.99 9.76
N SER A 215 3.06 -6.34 8.99
CA SER A 215 2.90 -7.69 8.43
C SER A 215 3.63 -7.91 7.10
N ALA A 216 4.27 -6.87 6.54
CA ALA A 216 4.98 -6.94 5.26
C ALA A 216 6.36 -7.64 5.35
N ASP A 217 6.88 -7.83 6.55
CA ASP A 217 8.11 -8.55 6.86
C ASP A 217 7.93 -10.08 6.99
N THR A 218 6.69 -10.56 6.94
CA THR A 218 6.38 -11.99 6.90
C THR A 218 6.69 -12.55 5.51
N TYR A 219 7.45 -13.64 5.46
CA TYR A 219 7.72 -14.34 4.22
C TYR A 219 6.45 -14.94 3.60
N ALA A 220 6.22 -14.66 2.32
CA ALA A 220 5.17 -15.23 1.51
C ALA A 220 5.71 -15.53 0.09
N PRO A 221 5.68 -16.79 -0.36
CA PRO A 221 6.23 -17.17 -1.68
C PRO A 221 5.62 -16.39 -2.84
N GLU A 222 4.32 -16.09 -2.77
CA GLU A 222 3.60 -15.34 -3.80
C GLU A 222 4.13 -13.91 -3.94
N ARG A 223 4.56 -13.28 -2.83
CA ARG A 223 5.18 -11.96 -2.85
C ARG A 223 6.53 -11.98 -3.55
N LEU A 224 7.30 -13.05 -3.41
CA LEU A 224 8.60 -13.17 -4.04
C LEU A 224 8.50 -13.14 -5.57
N GLU A 225 7.46 -13.75 -6.14
CA GLU A 225 7.21 -13.69 -7.59
C GLU A 225 6.78 -12.28 -8.04
N LEU A 226 5.95 -11.60 -7.26
CA LEU A 226 5.61 -10.19 -7.51
C LEU A 226 6.85 -9.29 -7.40
N ASP A 227 7.73 -9.54 -6.44
CA ASP A 227 8.98 -8.79 -6.27
C ASP A 227 9.92 -8.96 -7.48
N ARG A 228 9.96 -10.14 -8.10
CA ARG A 228 10.69 -10.37 -9.37
C ARG A 228 10.15 -9.49 -10.49
N GLN A 229 8.82 -9.37 -10.60
CA GLN A 229 8.17 -8.52 -11.59
C GLN A 229 8.46 -7.04 -11.32
N LEU A 230 8.33 -6.60 -10.07
CA LEU A 230 8.62 -5.22 -9.67
C LEU A 230 10.07 -4.82 -9.96
N LEU A 231 11.03 -5.71 -9.68
CA LEU A 231 12.44 -5.48 -10.05
C LEU A 231 12.61 -5.36 -11.56
N ARG A 232 11.97 -6.24 -12.32
CA ARG A 232 12.01 -6.18 -13.79
C ARG A 232 11.46 -4.86 -14.33
N ASP A 233 10.29 -4.44 -13.85
CA ASP A 233 9.64 -3.20 -14.28
C ASP A 233 10.46 -1.97 -13.86
N PHE A 234 11.06 -2.02 -12.67
CA PHE A 234 11.95 -0.98 -12.18
C PHE A 234 13.17 -0.78 -13.07
N TYR A 235 13.85 -1.85 -13.47
CA TYR A 235 15.02 -1.79 -14.34
C TYR A 235 14.63 -1.44 -15.78
N LEU A 236 13.56 -2.03 -16.30
CA LEU A 236 13.07 -1.77 -17.65
C LEU A 236 12.66 -0.29 -17.84
N SER A 237 12.01 0.29 -16.83
CA SER A 237 11.63 1.72 -16.84
C SER A 237 12.82 2.68 -16.83
N ARG A 238 14.04 2.16 -16.58
CA ARG A 238 15.31 2.89 -16.52
C ARG A 238 16.29 2.49 -17.59
N GLY A 239 15.80 1.87 -18.67
CA GLY A 239 16.57 1.56 -19.85
C GLY A 239 17.34 0.24 -19.82
N PHE A 240 17.20 -0.58 -18.80
CA PHE A 240 17.87 -1.88 -18.72
C PHE A 240 16.98 -2.97 -19.34
N ILE A 241 16.93 -2.99 -20.67
CA ILE A 241 16.02 -3.88 -21.42
C ILE A 241 16.41 -5.36 -21.33
N ASP A 242 17.67 -5.65 -21.05
CA ASP A 242 18.22 -7.01 -20.92
C ASP A 242 18.21 -7.51 -19.46
N PHE A 243 17.60 -6.73 -18.55
CA PHE A 243 17.55 -7.11 -17.14
C PHE A 243 16.83 -8.44 -16.92
N ARG A 244 17.45 -9.29 -16.09
CA ARG A 244 16.86 -10.56 -15.67
C ARG A 244 17.16 -10.84 -14.20
N VAL A 245 16.17 -11.32 -13.49
CA VAL A 245 16.37 -12.00 -12.22
C VAL A 245 16.74 -13.44 -12.53
N LEU A 246 18.00 -13.81 -12.28
CA LEU A 246 18.53 -15.16 -12.56
C LEU A 246 18.03 -16.16 -11.52
N ASP A 247 17.98 -15.73 -10.26
CA ASP A 247 17.49 -16.53 -9.15
C ASP A 247 16.86 -15.64 -8.08
N ALA A 248 15.84 -16.16 -7.41
CA ALA A 248 15.25 -15.57 -6.22
C ALA A 248 14.92 -16.71 -5.25
N SER A 249 15.72 -16.84 -4.23
CA SER A 249 15.63 -17.88 -3.20
C SER A 249 15.35 -17.29 -1.82
N ALA A 250 14.69 -18.09 -0.99
CA ALA A 250 14.49 -17.78 0.41
C ALA A 250 14.96 -18.96 1.25
N ASP A 251 16.04 -18.76 1.97
CA ASP A 251 16.68 -19.78 2.80
C ASP A 251 16.23 -19.61 4.25
N TYR A 252 15.56 -20.62 4.81
CA TYR A 252 15.18 -20.62 6.21
C TYR A 252 16.38 -20.96 7.09
N THR A 253 16.62 -20.14 8.10
CA THR A 253 17.70 -20.31 9.09
C THR A 253 17.09 -20.71 10.43
N PRO A 254 17.15 -22.00 10.82
CA PRO A 254 16.51 -22.50 12.05
C PRO A 254 17.04 -21.84 13.33
N GLU A 255 18.34 -21.48 13.37
CA GLU A 255 18.97 -20.88 14.54
C GLU A 255 18.45 -19.48 14.86
N ARG A 256 17.84 -18.80 13.86
CA ARG A 256 17.32 -17.44 13.98
C ARG A 256 15.82 -17.37 13.81
N ASP A 257 15.19 -18.49 13.46
CA ASP A 257 13.76 -18.55 13.10
C ASP A 257 13.36 -17.49 12.08
N ALA A 258 14.16 -17.36 11.01
CA ALA A 258 14.06 -16.29 10.03
C ALA A 258 14.39 -16.76 8.60
N PHE A 259 13.85 -16.04 7.60
CA PHE A 259 14.22 -16.21 6.20
C PHE A 259 15.30 -15.22 5.76
N LEU A 260 16.27 -15.70 5.00
CA LEU A 260 17.21 -14.91 4.23
C LEU A 260 16.79 -14.96 2.76
N VAL A 261 16.33 -13.84 2.22
CA VAL A 261 15.93 -13.73 0.82
C VAL A 261 17.11 -13.23 0.00
N ARG A 262 17.40 -13.90 -1.11
CA ARG A 262 18.48 -13.51 -2.03
C ARG A 262 17.96 -13.40 -3.46
N PHE A 263 18.29 -12.29 -4.10
CA PHE A 263 18.06 -12.07 -5.53
C PHE A 263 19.41 -12.04 -6.26
N THR A 264 19.57 -12.89 -7.26
CA THR A 264 20.69 -12.86 -8.18
C THR A 264 20.26 -12.20 -9.48
N LEU A 265 20.87 -11.08 -9.81
CA LEU A 265 20.47 -10.20 -10.90
C LEU A 265 21.51 -10.21 -12.02
N ARG A 266 21.03 -9.92 -13.23
CA ARG A 266 21.87 -9.53 -14.36
C ARG A 266 21.24 -8.28 -14.97
N GLU A 267 21.91 -7.13 -14.84
CA GLU A 267 21.38 -5.84 -15.25
C GLU A 267 21.40 -5.62 -16.77
N GLY A 268 22.50 -5.99 -17.41
CA GLY A 268 22.74 -5.65 -18.82
C GLY A 268 23.15 -4.20 -19.02
N ALA A 269 23.20 -3.75 -20.26
CA ALA A 269 23.50 -2.36 -20.59
C ALA A 269 22.28 -1.45 -20.44
N GLN A 270 22.51 -0.20 -20.06
CA GLN A 270 21.48 0.83 -20.07
C GLN A 270 21.33 1.41 -21.47
N PHE A 271 20.16 1.27 -22.06
CA PHE A 271 19.82 1.79 -23.37
C PHE A 271 19.18 3.19 -23.29
N ARG A 272 19.45 3.98 -24.33
CA ARG A 272 18.89 5.32 -24.53
C ARG A 272 18.09 5.37 -25.82
N PHE A 273 17.22 6.34 -25.95
CA PHE A 273 16.55 6.61 -27.21
C PHE A 273 17.56 7.13 -28.25
N GLY A 274 17.54 6.54 -29.45
CA GLY A 274 18.29 6.94 -30.62
C GLY A 274 17.51 7.91 -31.51
N ALA A 275 17.52 7.64 -32.82
CA ALA A 275 16.79 8.45 -33.79
C ALA A 275 15.28 8.15 -33.75
N PHE A 276 14.49 9.18 -34.08
CA PHE A 276 13.04 9.06 -34.23
C PHE A 276 12.63 9.32 -35.68
N GLU A 277 11.76 8.48 -36.21
CA GLU A 277 11.18 8.59 -37.55
C GLU A 277 9.67 8.34 -37.48
N VAL A 278 8.91 8.96 -38.39
CA VAL A 278 7.49 8.68 -38.60
C VAL A 278 7.26 8.26 -40.04
N THR A 279 6.67 7.07 -40.20
CA THR A 279 6.23 6.55 -41.51
C THR A 279 4.71 6.47 -41.53
N SER A 280 4.06 6.67 -42.69
CA SER A 280 2.60 6.72 -42.77
C SER A 280 2.05 5.97 -43.99
N GLU A 281 0.99 5.19 -43.75
CA GLU A 281 0.09 4.61 -44.75
C GLU A 281 -1.04 5.57 -45.15
N TYR A 282 -1.16 6.72 -44.48
CA TYR A 282 -2.15 7.75 -44.77
C TYR A 282 -1.48 8.91 -45.49
N PRO A 283 -1.79 9.12 -46.80
CA PRO A 283 -1.20 10.23 -47.57
C PRO A 283 -1.55 11.63 -47.02
N GLU A 284 -2.69 11.73 -46.33
CA GLU A 284 -3.19 12.95 -45.69
C GLU A 284 -2.55 13.25 -44.32
N ALA A 285 -1.82 12.32 -43.74
CA ALA A 285 -1.19 12.53 -42.43
C ALA A 285 0.11 13.35 -42.56
N ASP A 286 0.18 14.48 -41.90
CA ASP A 286 1.40 15.28 -41.80
C ASP A 286 2.39 14.61 -40.83
N THR A 287 3.32 13.82 -41.35
CA THR A 287 4.34 13.11 -40.56
C THR A 287 5.20 14.04 -39.70
N ALA A 288 5.40 15.30 -40.12
CA ALA A 288 6.15 16.29 -39.36
C ALA A 288 5.36 16.71 -38.08
N ALA A 289 4.05 16.91 -38.20
CA ALA A 289 3.18 17.20 -37.04
C ALA A 289 3.13 16.02 -36.04
N PHE A 290 3.09 14.78 -36.54
CA PHE A 290 3.17 13.59 -35.68
C PHE A 290 4.52 13.47 -35.00
N LEU A 291 5.63 13.72 -35.70
CA LEU A 291 6.96 13.73 -35.10
C LEU A 291 7.08 14.82 -34.00
N ALA A 292 6.52 16.00 -34.23
CA ALA A 292 6.49 17.09 -33.26
C ALA A 292 5.64 16.76 -32.01
N ALA A 293 4.67 15.83 -32.11
CA ALA A 293 3.92 15.32 -30.98
C ALA A 293 4.75 14.37 -30.08
N ASN A 294 5.91 13.90 -30.57
CA ASN A 294 6.87 13.17 -29.76
C ASN A 294 7.61 14.15 -28.84
N SER A 295 7.48 13.95 -27.51
CA SER A 295 8.19 14.76 -26.51
C SER A 295 9.46 14.09 -25.99
N ILE A 296 9.86 12.95 -26.56
CA ILE A 296 11.08 12.25 -26.18
C ILE A 296 12.24 12.79 -27.01
N SER A 297 13.36 13.08 -26.35
CA SER A 297 14.56 13.55 -27.01
C SER A 297 15.54 12.40 -27.28
N THR A 298 16.29 12.51 -28.36
CA THR A 298 17.43 11.61 -28.60
C THR A 298 18.42 11.72 -27.45
N GLY A 299 18.86 10.57 -26.90
CA GLY A 299 19.76 10.49 -25.76
C GLY A 299 19.05 10.38 -24.40
N ASP A 300 17.73 10.55 -24.32
CA ASP A 300 16.98 10.26 -23.11
C ASP A 300 17.09 8.77 -22.77
N VAL A 301 17.06 8.43 -21.47
CA VAL A 301 17.04 7.04 -21.03
C VAL A 301 15.79 6.35 -21.55
N PHE A 302 15.93 5.17 -22.13
CA PHE A 302 14.79 4.42 -22.63
C PHE A 302 13.80 4.11 -21.51
N SER A 303 12.53 4.38 -21.77
CA SER A 303 11.42 4.07 -20.90
C SER A 303 10.21 3.63 -21.74
N PRO A 304 9.67 2.43 -21.50
CA PRO A 304 8.44 1.96 -22.15
C PRO A 304 7.26 2.94 -21.93
N LEU A 305 7.15 3.49 -20.73
CA LEU A 305 6.10 4.46 -20.38
C LEU A 305 6.21 5.76 -21.19
N ALA A 306 7.43 6.26 -21.41
CA ALA A 306 7.66 7.44 -22.26
C ALA A 306 7.24 7.16 -23.71
N LEU A 307 7.59 5.98 -24.22
CA LEU A 307 7.21 5.54 -25.56
C LEU A 307 5.69 5.41 -25.71
N GLU A 308 5.01 4.76 -24.75
CA GLU A 308 3.54 4.66 -24.74
C GLU A 308 2.87 6.04 -24.70
N SER A 309 3.43 6.95 -23.91
CA SER A 309 2.93 8.33 -23.83
C SER A 309 3.09 9.08 -25.14
N ALA A 310 4.18 8.87 -25.88
CA ALA A 310 4.38 9.43 -27.21
C ALA A 310 3.35 8.89 -28.21
N VAL A 311 3.13 7.57 -28.22
CA VAL A 311 2.11 6.92 -29.04
C VAL A 311 0.71 7.48 -28.71
N ALA A 312 0.37 7.61 -27.42
CA ALA A 312 -0.93 8.16 -27.01
C ALA A 312 -1.16 9.60 -27.50
N ARG A 313 -0.11 10.45 -27.46
CA ARG A 313 -0.20 11.83 -28.00
C ARG A 313 -0.41 11.84 -29.52
N MET A 314 0.29 10.98 -30.25
CA MET A 314 0.13 10.84 -31.68
C MET A 314 -1.27 10.35 -32.07
N GLU A 315 -1.81 9.32 -31.36
CA GLU A 315 -3.17 8.83 -31.56
C GLU A 315 -4.22 9.92 -31.23
N ALA A 316 -4.01 10.69 -30.15
CA ALA A 316 -4.87 11.83 -29.84
C ALA A 316 -4.80 12.94 -30.92
N LEU A 317 -3.64 13.15 -31.56
CA LEU A 317 -3.50 14.05 -32.69
C LEU A 317 -4.29 13.51 -33.90
N ALA A 318 -4.19 12.21 -34.19
CA ALA A 318 -4.93 11.56 -35.29
C ALA A 318 -6.45 11.74 -35.11
N LEU A 319 -6.98 11.52 -33.91
CA LEU A 319 -8.39 11.75 -33.62
C LEU A 319 -8.83 13.20 -33.86
N ARG A 320 -8.02 14.18 -33.46
CA ARG A 320 -8.31 15.61 -33.76
C ARG A 320 -8.30 15.93 -35.23
N GLN A 321 -7.52 15.18 -36.04
CA GLN A 321 -7.48 15.32 -37.47
C GLN A 321 -8.55 14.48 -38.23
N GLY A 322 -9.43 13.78 -37.49
CA GLY A 322 -10.50 12.94 -38.05
C GLY A 322 -10.02 11.55 -38.51
N LEU A 323 -8.78 11.16 -38.21
CA LEU A 323 -8.20 9.86 -38.57
C LEU A 323 -8.51 8.80 -37.49
N SER A 324 -9.80 8.48 -37.28
CA SER A 324 -10.28 7.69 -36.14
C SER A 324 -9.80 6.23 -36.09
N PHE A 325 -9.37 5.67 -37.24
CA PHE A 325 -8.87 4.31 -37.32
C PHE A 325 -7.35 4.22 -37.54
N LEU A 326 -6.65 5.34 -37.34
CA LEU A 326 -5.20 5.35 -37.36
C LEU A 326 -4.67 4.74 -36.05
N ARG A 327 -3.73 3.82 -36.21
CA ARG A 327 -2.93 3.27 -35.09
C ARG A 327 -1.49 3.68 -35.27
N VAL A 328 -0.84 3.96 -34.15
CA VAL A 328 0.60 4.25 -34.14
C VAL A 328 1.33 3.03 -33.59
N GLU A 329 2.10 2.36 -34.45
CA GLU A 329 2.89 1.20 -34.07
C GLU A 329 4.36 1.61 -33.94
N PRO A 330 4.92 1.62 -32.73
CA PRO A 330 6.35 1.88 -32.54
C PRO A 330 7.15 0.64 -32.96
N ARG A 331 8.06 0.82 -33.93
CA ARG A 331 9.03 -0.18 -34.33
C ARG A 331 10.40 0.21 -33.79
N ILE A 332 10.95 -0.66 -32.94
CA ILE A 332 12.20 -0.40 -32.23
C ILE A 332 13.33 -1.17 -32.90
N THR A 333 14.35 -0.44 -33.34
CA THR A 333 15.59 -1.03 -33.85
C THR A 333 16.71 -0.85 -32.82
N ARG A 334 17.28 -1.96 -32.40
CA ARG A 334 18.34 -1.99 -31.39
C ARG A 334 19.72 -1.79 -32.02
N ASN A 335 20.51 -0.90 -31.43
CA ASN A 335 21.91 -0.69 -31.76
C ASN A 335 22.78 -1.00 -30.52
N ASP A 336 23.39 -2.17 -30.51
CA ASP A 336 24.21 -2.61 -29.36
C ASP A 336 25.54 -1.84 -29.27
N ALA A 337 26.06 -1.34 -30.40
CA ALA A 337 27.33 -0.64 -30.39
C ALA A 337 27.28 0.72 -29.70
N THR A 338 26.12 1.38 -29.75
CA THR A 338 25.89 2.68 -29.13
C THR A 338 24.98 2.60 -27.89
N ALA A 339 24.49 1.41 -27.56
CA ALA A 339 23.44 1.19 -26.55
C ALA A 339 22.23 2.11 -26.74
N THR A 340 21.75 2.23 -28.01
CA THR A 340 20.58 3.04 -28.35
C THR A 340 19.47 2.22 -29.00
N LEU A 341 18.25 2.73 -28.86
CA LEU A 341 17.05 2.20 -29.50
C LEU A 341 16.48 3.27 -30.43
N ASP A 342 16.60 3.04 -31.74
CA ASP A 342 15.97 3.89 -32.75
C ASP A 342 14.49 3.51 -32.83
N VAL A 343 13.61 4.50 -32.91
CA VAL A 343 12.15 4.29 -32.90
C VAL A 343 11.55 4.86 -34.17
N SER A 344 10.94 3.99 -34.97
CA SER A 344 10.11 4.39 -36.11
C SER A 344 8.64 4.23 -35.73
N PHE A 345 7.88 5.33 -35.69
CA PHE A 345 6.44 5.33 -35.49
C PHE A 345 5.72 5.11 -36.81
N ALA A 346 5.20 3.91 -37.04
CA ALA A 346 4.42 3.60 -38.23
C ALA A 346 2.94 3.97 -38.00
N LEU A 347 2.43 4.91 -38.79
CA LEU A 347 1.02 5.29 -38.85
C LEU A 347 0.29 4.31 -39.77
N VAL A 348 -0.33 3.27 -39.17
CA VAL A 348 -0.95 2.17 -39.92
C VAL A 348 -2.46 2.23 -39.88
N ARG A 349 -3.11 1.58 -40.84
CA ARG A 349 -4.57 1.44 -40.86
C ARG A 349 -5.02 0.37 -39.89
N GLY A 350 -5.67 0.78 -38.80
CA GLY A 350 -6.33 -0.14 -37.90
C GLY A 350 -7.62 -0.73 -38.46
N PRO A 351 -8.09 -1.88 -37.89
CA PRO A 351 -9.36 -2.46 -38.28
C PRO A 351 -10.51 -1.51 -37.93
N ARG A 352 -11.52 -1.47 -38.78
CA ARG A 352 -12.75 -0.69 -38.54
C ARG A 352 -13.68 -1.51 -37.65
N ILE A 353 -13.42 -1.45 -36.33
CA ILE A 353 -14.21 -2.12 -35.31
C ILE A 353 -14.88 -1.03 -34.47
N PHE A 354 -16.14 -1.25 -34.10
CA PHE A 354 -16.96 -0.34 -33.31
C PHE A 354 -17.37 -0.98 -32.00
N VAL A 355 -17.59 -0.18 -30.98
CA VAL A 355 -18.17 -0.66 -29.70
C VAL A 355 -19.66 -0.83 -29.89
N GLU A 356 -20.14 -2.08 -29.78
CA GLU A 356 -21.57 -2.39 -29.85
C GLU A 356 -22.28 -1.94 -28.57
N ARG A 357 -21.75 -2.37 -27.40
CA ARG A 357 -22.27 -2.02 -26.09
C ARG A 357 -21.21 -2.22 -25.00
N ILE A 358 -21.49 -1.64 -23.84
CA ILE A 358 -20.69 -1.77 -22.62
C ILE A 358 -21.58 -2.44 -21.57
N ASP A 359 -21.30 -3.70 -21.25
CA ASP A 359 -22.01 -4.47 -20.24
C ASP A 359 -21.28 -4.34 -18.89
N ILE A 360 -22.01 -4.05 -17.82
CA ILE A 360 -21.45 -3.83 -16.48
C ILE A 360 -22.13 -4.78 -15.49
N GLU A 361 -21.33 -5.58 -14.78
CA GLU A 361 -21.80 -6.61 -13.87
C GLU A 361 -21.06 -6.55 -12.53
N GLY A 362 -21.74 -6.97 -11.44
CA GLY A 362 -21.15 -7.05 -10.10
C GLY A 362 -21.30 -5.77 -9.25
N ASN A 363 -21.85 -4.71 -9.81
CA ASN A 363 -22.11 -3.45 -9.11
C ASN A 363 -23.48 -3.51 -8.41
N VAL A 364 -23.51 -3.99 -7.17
CA VAL A 364 -24.74 -4.14 -6.38
C VAL A 364 -25.18 -2.81 -5.76
N THR A 365 -24.23 -2.05 -5.22
CA THR A 365 -24.44 -0.76 -4.57
C THR A 365 -24.16 0.41 -5.51
N THR A 366 -23.05 0.33 -6.25
CA THR A 366 -22.59 1.38 -7.16
C THR A 366 -23.48 1.45 -8.40
N LEU A 367 -24.02 2.61 -8.69
CA LEU A 367 -24.86 2.82 -9.86
C LEU A 367 -24.04 2.67 -11.16
N ASP A 368 -24.61 2.01 -12.16
CA ASP A 368 -24.03 1.78 -13.50
C ASP A 368 -23.36 3.04 -14.07
N ARG A 369 -24.03 4.19 -14.00
CA ARG A 369 -23.53 5.48 -14.50
C ARG A 369 -22.18 5.90 -13.89
N VAL A 370 -21.83 5.43 -12.67
CA VAL A 370 -20.56 5.77 -12.00
C VAL A 370 -19.40 5.06 -12.67
N ILE A 371 -19.62 3.83 -13.10
CA ILE A 371 -18.65 3.02 -13.85
C ILE A 371 -18.63 3.47 -15.29
N ARG A 372 -19.78 3.58 -15.94
CA ARG A 372 -19.94 3.94 -17.36
C ARG A 372 -19.29 5.28 -17.69
N ARG A 373 -19.36 6.28 -16.84
CA ARG A 373 -18.69 7.59 -17.05
C ARG A 373 -17.16 7.54 -17.04
N GLN A 374 -16.55 6.42 -16.63
CA GLN A 374 -15.10 6.25 -16.71
C GLN A 374 -14.65 5.94 -18.14
N PHE A 375 -15.56 5.55 -19.02
CA PHE A 375 -15.29 5.40 -20.42
C PHE A 375 -15.36 6.76 -21.13
N ARG A 376 -14.37 7.04 -21.97
CA ARG A 376 -14.37 8.21 -22.88
C ARG A 376 -14.96 7.88 -24.24
N ILE A 377 -15.16 6.60 -24.51
CA ILE A 377 -15.81 6.06 -25.69
C ILE A 377 -17.22 5.65 -25.30
N VAL A 378 -18.14 5.80 -26.23
CA VAL A 378 -19.53 5.40 -26.09
C VAL A 378 -19.89 4.33 -27.12
N GLU A 379 -21.05 3.72 -26.95
CA GLU A 379 -21.58 2.73 -27.88
C GLU A 379 -21.75 3.37 -29.26
N GLY A 380 -21.25 2.68 -30.30
CA GLY A 380 -21.16 3.19 -31.66
C GLY A 380 -19.83 3.87 -32.03
N ASP A 381 -18.99 4.18 -31.07
CA ASP A 381 -17.67 4.76 -31.34
C ASP A 381 -16.66 3.75 -31.90
N PRO A 382 -15.63 4.19 -32.63
CA PRO A 382 -14.51 3.35 -33.00
C PRO A 382 -13.84 2.71 -31.78
N PHE A 383 -13.64 1.41 -31.84
CA PHE A 383 -13.00 0.65 -30.78
C PHE A 383 -11.51 1.04 -30.65
N ASN A 384 -11.12 1.46 -29.44
CA ASN A 384 -9.76 1.78 -29.11
C ASN A 384 -9.32 0.98 -27.85
N PRO A 385 -8.43 -0.04 -27.99
CA PRO A 385 -7.98 -0.87 -26.88
C PRO A 385 -7.29 -0.07 -25.75
N ARG A 386 -6.61 1.05 -26.11
CA ARG A 386 -5.97 1.93 -25.14
C ARG A 386 -7.02 2.65 -24.28
N ALA A 387 -8.05 3.21 -24.91
CA ALA A 387 -9.13 3.89 -24.22
C ALA A 387 -9.87 2.94 -23.24
N ILE A 388 -9.99 1.66 -23.60
CA ILE A 388 -10.54 0.62 -22.73
C ILE A 388 -9.63 0.35 -21.52
N ARG A 389 -8.31 0.19 -21.74
CA ARG A 389 -7.35 0.02 -20.61
C ARG A 389 -7.34 1.23 -19.69
N GLU A 390 -7.34 2.43 -20.24
CA GLU A 390 -7.44 3.66 -19.45
C GLU A 390 -8.75 3.75 -18.65
N ALA A 391 -9.86 3.28 -19.22
CA ALA A 391 -11.12 3.19 -18.49
C ALA A 391 -11.03 2.19 -17.34
N ALA A 392 -10.43 1.01 -17.56
CA ALA A 392 -10.19 0.03 -16.50
C ALA A 392 -9.35 0.62 -15.35
N GLU A 393 -8.27 1.37 -15.68
CA GLU A 393 -7.46 2.03 -14.66
C GLU A 393 -8.26 3.12 -13.91
N ARG A 394 -9.08 3.90 -14.60
CA ARG A 394 -9.95 4.89 -13.95
C ARG A 394 -10.99 4.23 -13.03
N ILE A 395 -11.55 3.08 -13.43
CA ILE A 395 -12.48 2.32 -12.58
C ILE A 395 -11.76 1.82 -11.32
N ARG A 396 -10.56 1.25 -11.45
CA ARG A 396 -9.74 0.83 -10.30
C ARG A 396 -9.36 2.00 -9.41
N ALA A 397 -9.03 3.15 -10.01
CA ALA A 397 -8.67 4.37 -9.28
C ALA A 397 -9.82 4.98 -8.47
N LEU A 398 -11.09 4.63 -8.74
CA LEU A 398 -12.22 5.03 -7.89
C LEU A 398 -12.06 4.50 -6.46
N GLY A 399 -11.40 3.35 -6.30
CA GLY A 399 -11.21 2.74 -5.01
C GLY A 399 -12.48 2.10 -4.42
N PHE A 400 -13.53 1.91 -5.21
CA PHE A 400 -14.82 1.32 -4.79
C PHE A 400 -14.85 -0.21 -4.95
N PHE A 401 -13.88 -0.76 -5.67
CA PHE A 401 -13.84 -2.15 -6.06
C PHE A 401 -12.58 -2.83 -5.55
N GLU A 402 -12.72 -4.07 -5.11
CA GLU A 402 -11.61 -4.96 -4.81
C GLU A 402 -10.96 -5.44 -6.12
N THR A 403 -11.82 -5.83 -7.08
CA THR A 403 -11.40 -6.20 -8.43
C THR A 403 -12.24 -5.45 -9.46
N ALA A 404 -11.60 -5.04 -10.57
CA ALA A 404 -12.27 -4.46 -11.73
C ALA A 404 -11.55 -4.95 -12.99
N ASN A 405 -12.22 -5.85 -13.70
CA ASN A 405 -11.77 -6.42 -14.96
C ASN A 405 -12.58 -5.84 -16.10
N VAL A 406 -11.88 -5.47 -17.16
CA VAL A 406 -12.50 -4.95 -18.38
C VAL A 406 -11.98 -5.77 -19.54
N ASP A 407 -12.84 -6.60 -20.09
CA ASP A 407 -12.53 -7.51 -21.18
C ASP A 407 -13.34 -7.14 -22.44
N THR A 408 -12.95 -7.69 -23.57
CA THR A 408 -13.66 -7.46 -24.83
C THR A 408 -13.95 -8.78 -25.51
N ARG A 409 -15.18 -8.95 -25.99
CA ARG A 409 -15.59 -10.10 -26.79
C ARG A 409 -16.18 -9.65 -28.13
N GLN A 410 -16.24 -10.56 -29.08
CA GLN A 410 -16.86 -10.30 -30.38
C GLN A 410 -18.35 -9.97 -30.20
N GLY A 411 -18.81 -8.94 -30.88
CA GLY A 411 -20.20 -8.51 -30.90
C GLY A 411 -21.07 -9.31 -31.85
N SER A 412 -22.24 -8.79 -32.18
CA SER A 412 -23.21 -9.40 -33.06
C SER A 412 -22.76 -9.43 -34.54
N ALA A 413 -21.83 -8.57 -34.92
CA ALA A 413 -21.21 -8.51 -36.25
C ALA A 413 -19.68 -8.61 -36.16
N PRO A 414 -18.99 -9.03 -37.25
CA PRO A 414 -17.53 -9.18 -37.27
C PRO A 414 -16.75 -7.88 -37.02
N ASP A 415 -17.37 -6.74 -37.27
CA ASP A 415 -16.83 -5.37 -37.07
C ASP A 415 -17.30 -4.73 -35.74
N GLN A 416 -17.85 -5.52 -34.83
CA GLN A 416 -18.36 -5.06 -33.54
C GLN A 416 -17.75 -5.81 -32.37
N VAL A 417 -17.56 -5.09 -31.26
CA VAL A 417 -17.10 -5.67 -29.97
C VAL A 417 -18.02 -5.23 -28.85
N VAL A 418 -18.23 -6.13 -27.90
CA VAL A 418 -18.87 -5.85 -26.63
C VAL A 418 -17.76 -5.69 -25.59
N VAL A 419 -17.86 -4.66 -24.75
CA VAL A 419 -16.97 -4.43 -23.63
C VAL A 419 -17.66 -4.95 -22.36
N ASP A 420 -17.07 -5.96 -21.75
CA ASP A 420 -17.59 -6.58 -20.52
C ASP A 420 -16.79 -6.04 -19.32
N VAL A 421 -17.49 -5.42 -18.39
CA VAL A 421 -16.93 -4.86 -17.16
C VAL A 421 -17.44 -5.67 -15.98
N SER A 422 -16.55 -6.41 -15.33
CA SER A 422 -16.87 -7.20 -14.15
C SER A 422 -16.18 -6.60 -12.93
N VAL A 423 -16.96 -6.21 -11.91
CA VAL A 423 -16.45 -5.60 -10.69
C VAL A 423 -16.87 -6.39 -9.45
N THR A 424 -16.01 -6.36 -8.42
CA THR A 424 -16.33 -6.83 -7.07
C THR A 424 -16.22 -5.65 -6.12
N GLU A 425 -17.33 -5.27 -5.49
CA GLU A 425 -17.38 -4.10 -4.61
C GLU A 425 -16.66 -4.36 -3.28
N ARG A 426 -16.10 -3.30 -2.72
CA ARG A 426 -15.54 -3.29 -1.36
C ARG A 426 -16.18 -2.18 -0.53
N PRO A 427 -16.11 -2.23 0.82
CA PRO A 427 -16.53 -1.12 1.67
C PRO A 427 -15.80 0.18 1.30
N THR A 428 -16.55 1.26 1.11
CA THR A 428 -16.06 2.60 0.70
C THR A 428 -16.08 3.61 1.84
N GLY A 429 -16.68 3.24 2.97
CA GLY A 429 -16.68 4.02 4.21
C GLY A 429 -15.41 3.81 5.01
N SER A 430 -14.92 4.86 5.63
CA SER A 430 -13.80 4.80 6.58
C SER A 430 -14.10 5.62 7.83
N LEU A 431 -13.66 5.09 8.97
CA LEU A 431 -13.75 5.74 10.26
C LEU A 431 -12.37 5.66 10.91
N ALA A 432 -11.77 6.82 11.15
CA ALA A 432 -10.47 6.93 11.78
C ALA A 432 -10.55 7.79 13.04
N PHE A 433 -9.83 7.38 14.08
CA PHE A 433 -9.61 8.13 15.30
C PHE A 433 -8.13 8.32 15.54
N GLY A 434 -7.75 9.47 16.08
CA GLY A 434 -6.37 9.77 16.42
C GLY A 434 -6.29 10.62 17.67
N ALA A 435 -5.14 10.59 18.30
CA ALA A 435 -4.76 11.53 19.34
C ALA A 435 -3.42 12.15 18.96
N SER A 436 -3.27 13.45 19.18
CA SER A 436 -2.03 14.17 18.95
C SER A 436 -1.69 15.01 20.19
N TYR A 437 -0.41 15.26 20.36
CA TYR A 437 0.09 16.17 21.39
C TYR A 437 1.12 17.08 20.75
N GLY A 438 0.88 18.39 20.87
CA GLY A 438 1.83 19.43 20.49
C GLY A 438 2.28 20.20 21.72
N GLU A 439 3.56 20.59 21.77
CA GLU A 439 4.10 21.37 22.91
C GLU A 439 3.36 22.70 23.07
N VAL A 440 2.91 23.29 21.96
CA VAL A 440 2.24 24.59 21.91
C VAL A 440 0.71 24.45 21.95
N ASP A 441 0.17 23.50 21.19
CA ASP A 441 -1.28 23.32 21.04
C ASP A 441 -1.89 22.36 22.08
N GLY A 442 -1.05 21.65 22.85
CA GLY A 442 -1.49 20.67 23.84
C GLY A 442 -2.01 19.39 23.22
N ALA A 443 -2.81 18.66 23.98
CA ALA A 443 -3.44 17.43 23.53
C ALA A 443 -4.64 17.72 22.63
N ALA A 444 -4.80 16.94 21.56
CA ALA A 444 -5.96 16.99 20.69
C ALA A 444 -6.42 15.58 20.33
N PHE A 445 -7.73 15.41 20.23
CA PHE A 445 -8.39 14.23 19.70
C PHE A 445 -8.90 14.50 18.31
N THR A 446 -8.61 13.62 17.37
CA THR A 446 -9.07 13.73 15.99
C THR A 446 -9.99 12.57 15.64
N PHE A 447 -11.01 12.85 14.85
CA PHE A 447 -11.81 11.82 14.20
C PHE A 447 -12.08 12.21 12.75
N ASN A 448 -12.18 11.22 11.90
CA ASN A 448 -12.55 11.36 10.50
C ASN A 448 -13.49 10.22 10.12
N LEU A 449 -14.72 10.60 9.76
CA LEU A 449 -15.68 9.71 9.13
C LEU A 449 -15.81 10.13 7.68
N SER A 450 -15.55 9.23 6.74
CA SER A 450 -15.71 9.52 5.32
C SER A 450 -16.37 8.38 4.57
N GLU A 451 -17.13 8.71 3.56
CA GLU A 451 -17.73 7.80 2.60
C GLU A 451 -17.45 8.33 1.19
N SER A 452 -16.77 7.52 0.37
CA SER A 452 -16.35 7.91 -0.98
C SER A 452 -17.34 7.52 -2.08
N ASN A 453 -18.29 6.64 -1.77
CA ASN A 453 -19.33 6.23 -2.69
C ASN A 453 -20.74 6.40 -2.08
N PHE A 454 -21.00 7.59 -1.54
CA PHE A 454 -22.24 7.87 -0.82
C PHE A 454 -23.48 7.56 -1.69
N LEU A 455 -24.36 6.71 -1.16
CA LEU A 455 -25.55 6.18 -1.84
C LEU A 455 -25.28 5.51 -3.19
N GLY A 456 -24.07 4.94 -3.39
CA GLY A 456 -23.69 4.30 -4.65
C GLY A 456 -23.54 5.27 -5.85
N ARG A 457 -23.51 6.56 -5.60
CA ARG A 457 -23.47 7.62 -6.64
C ARG A 457 -22.07 8.11 -6.97
N GLY A 458 -21.04 7.57 -6.29
CA GLY A 458 -19.67 8.08 -6.38
C GLY A 458 -19.53 9.48 -5.79
N GLN A 459 -20.43 9.88 -4.93
CA GLN A 459 -20.39 11.13 -4.17
C GLN A 459 -19.50 10.94 -2.95
N PHE A 460 -18.79 11.98 -2.55
CA PHE A 460 -17.96 11.99 -1.35
C PHE A 460 -18.66 12.78 -0.25
N ILE A 461 -18.68 12.24 0.96
CA ILE A 461 -19.05 12.96 2.17
C ILE A 461 -18.03 12.67 3.27
N SER A 462 -17.61 13.69 4.01
CA SER A 462 -16.78 13.51 5.20
C SER A 462 -17.21 14.42 6.34
N VAL A 463 -17.04 13.91 7.55
CA VAL A 463 -17.13 14.67 8.80
C VAL A 463 -15.80 14.51 9.52
N GLU A 464 -15.11 15.61 9.69
CA GLU A 464 -13.81 15.66 10.34
C GLU A 464 -13.90 16.49 11.61
N GLY A 465 -13.22 16.06 12.65
CA GLY A 465 -13.08 16.82 13.89
C GLY A 465 -11.67 16.73 14.44
N ASN A 466 -11.16 17.87 14.86
CA ASN A 466 -9.97 18.00 15.68
C ASN A 466 -10.37 18.79 16.93
N LEU A 467 -10.36 18.15 18.08
CA LEU A 467 -10.82 18.69 19.35
C LEU A 467 -9.63 18.83 20.29
N GLY A 468 -8.91 19.92 20.17
CA GLY A 468 -7.77 20.28 21.02
C GLY A 468 -8.09 21.41 21.97
N ALA A 469 -7.27 21.54 23.02
CA ALA A 469 -7.43 22.58 24.02
C ALA A 469 -7.15 23.98 23.45
N ALA A 470 -6.10 24.10 22.62
CA ALA A 470 -5.72 25.37 22.00
C ALA A 470 -6.44 25.63 20.66
N ARG A 471 -6.85 24.60 19.98
CA ARG A 471 -7.56 24.70 18.70
C ARG A 471 -8.56 23.56 18.53
N ALA A 472 -9.78 23.91 18.18
CA ALA A 472 -10.78 22.93 17.77
C ALA A 472 -11.29 23.27 16.37
N ASN A 473 -11.40 22.27 15.52
CA ASN A 473 -11.94 22.41 14.17
C ASN A 473 -12.90 21.26 13.88
N THR A 474 -14.06 21.59 13.34
CA THR A 474 -15.02 20.59 12.83
C THR A 474 -15.41 20.98 11.42
N ALA A 475 -15.37 20.03 10.49
CA ALA A 475 -15.71 20.26 9.11
C ALA A 475 -16.61 19.15 8.56
N LEU A 476 -17.62 19.56 7.79
CA LEU A 476 -18.45 18.69 6.95
C LEU A 476 -18.15 19.05 5.50
N ARG A 477 -17.80 18.05 4.69
CA ARG A 477 -17.58 18.21 3.26
C ARG A 477 -18.47 17.26 2.47
N PHE A 478 -19.04 17.76 1.41
CA PHE A 478 -19.76 16.98 0.42
C PHE A 478 -19.23 17.32 -0.96
N ALA A 479 -19.08 16.33 -1.84
CA ALA A 479 -18.70 16.58 -3.22
C ALA A 479 -19.38 15.59 -4.18
N GLU A 480 -19.90 16.14 -5.27
CA GLU A 480 -20.39 15.43 -6.46
C GLU A 480 -19.34 15.57 -7.58
N PRO A 481 -18.57 14.52 -7.90
CA PRO A 481 -17.47 14.62 -8.86
C PRO A 481 -17.93 14.73 -10.33
N ALA A 482 -19.19 14.44 -10.62
CA ALA A 482 -19.74 14.49 -11.98
C ALA A 482 -21.07 15.24 -12.00
N PHE A 483 -21.03 16.48 -11.53
CA PHE A 483 -22.20 17.33 -11.46
C PHE A 483 -22.83 17.55 -12.85
N LEU A 484 -24.15 17.36 -12.94
CA LEU A 484 -24.90 17.37 -14.21
C LEU A 484 -24.39 16.34 -15.24
N GLY A 485 -23.76 15.25 -14.80
CA GLY A 485 -23.20 14.21 -15.69
C GLY A 485 -21.98 14.66 -16.50
N ARG A 486 -21.33 15.76 -16.12
CA ARG A 486 -20.13 16.31 -16.78
C ARG A 486 -18.89 16.12 -15.90
N ASP A 487 -17.70 16.30 -16.44
CA ASP A 487 -16.45 16.41 -15.69
C ASP A 487 -16.40 17.78 -14.98
N LEU A 488 -17.32 17.95 -14.04
CA LEU A 488 -17.54 19.14 -13.25
C LEU A 488 -17.77 18.70 -11.80
N ARG A 489 -16.86 19.05 -10.90
CA ARG A 489 -16.98 18.71 -9.49
C ARG A 489 -17.68 19.84 -8.75
N ALA A 490 -18.86 19.56 -8.21
CA ALA A 490 -19.54 20.45 -7.27
C ALA A 490 -19.22 20.03 -5.84
N SER A 491 -18.89 20.97 -4.98
CA SER A 491 -18.61 20.70 -3.57
C SER A 491 -19.22 21.75 -2.65
N ILE A 492 -19.48 21.33 -1.42
CA ILE A 492 -19.91 22.19 -0.33
C ILE A 492 -19.06 21.84 0.89
N ALA A 493 -18.47 22.86 1.50
CA ALA A 493 -17.78 22.73 2.78
C ALA A 493 -18.46 23.60 3.83
N LEU A 494 -18.63 23.05 5.02
CA LEU A 494 -19.02 23.74 6.24
C LEU A 494 -17.90 23.51 7.25
N ALA A 495 -17.37 24.56 7.85
CA ALA A 495 -16.33 24.45 8.86
C ALA A 495 -16.64 25.38 10.04
N ASN A 496 -16.30 24.92 11.25
CA ASN A 496 -16.29 25.73 12.45
C ASN A 496 -14.94 25.55 13.13
N THR A 497 -14.21 26.66 13.29
CA THR A 497 -12.88 26.66 13.90
C THR A 497 -12.91 27.56 15.14
N ARG A 498 -12.36 27.04 16.24
CA ARG A 498 -12.12 27.79 17.47
C ARG A 498 -10.64 27.76 17.80
N GLY A 499 -10.10 28.91 18.15
CA GLY A 499 -8.72 29.06 18.62
C GLY A 499 -8.71 29.71 20.00
N SER A 500 -8.00 29.07 20.95
CA SER A 500 -7.83 29.55 22.33
C SER A 500 -6.43 29.18 22.80
N ALA A 501 -5.41 29.68 22.12
CA ALA A 501 -4.03 29.33 22.42
C ALA A 501 -3.42 30.30 23.42
N SER A 502 -2.66 29.76 24.37
CA SER A 502 -2.00 30.57 25.45
C SER A 502 -1.00 31.61 24.93
N TYR A 503 -0.48 31.40 23.74
CA TYR A 503 0.42 32.36 23.06
C TYR A 503 -0.30 33.48 22.32
N LEU A 504 -1.65 33.39 22.16
CA LEU A 504 -2.47 34.46 21.62
C LEU A 504 -3.05 35.33 22.75
N ALA A 505 -3.32 36.60 22.44
CA ALA A 505 -3.97 37.54 23.35
C ALA A 505 -5.49 37.48 23.24
N PHE A 506 -6.05 36.55 22.47
CA PHE A 506 -7.47 36.47 22.15
C PHE A 506 -7.89 35.03 21.87
N ASP A 507 -9.18 34.79 22.06
CA ASP A 507 -9.85 33.61 21.53
C ASP A 507 -10.58 33.99 20.23
N SER A 508 -10.62 33.06 19.28
CA SER A 508 -11.31 33.24 17.99
C SER A 508 -12.33 32.15 17.75
N GLU A 509 -13.43 32.52 17.12
CA GLU A 509 -14.43 31.59 16.58
C GLU A 509 -14.72 31.99 15.15
N GLU A 510 -14.62 31.04 14.23
CA GLU A 510 -14.88 31.24 12.82
C GLU A 510 -15.78 30.14 12.29
N PHE A 511 -16.85 30.53 11.60
CA PHE A 511 -17.72 29.64 10.83
C PHE A 511 -17.58 29.94 9.35
N GLU A 512 -17.49 28.92 8.52
CA GLU A 512 -17.36 29.05 7.07
C GLU A 512 -18.37 28.15 6.35
N PHE A 513 -19.02 28.72 5.32
CA PHE A 513 -19.78 28.00 4.30
C PHE A 513 -19.19 28.29 2.94
N ARG A 514 -18.78 27.25 2.20
CA ARG A 514 -18.07 27.41 0.93
C ARG A 514 -18.57 26.40 -0.12
N PRO A 515 -19.55 26.72 -0.95
CA PRO A 515 -19.87 26.02 -2.18
C PRO A 515 -18.85 26.33 -3.28
N ALA A 516 -18.50 25.32 -4.09
CA ALA A 516 -17.52 25.47 -5.17
C ALA A 516 -17.86 24.58 -6.36
N LEU A 517 -17.41 25.03 -7.54
CA LEU A 517 -17.44 24.28 -8.81
C LEU A 517 -16.04 24.22 -9.38
N GLU A 518 -15.51 23.02 -9.62
CA GLU A 518 -14.18 22.78 -10.18
C GLU A 518 -14.29 22.03 -11.52
N PHE A 519 -13.56 22.49 -12.52
CA PHE A 519 -13.52 21.86 -13.84
C PHE A 519 -12.10 21.80 -14.40
N PRO A 520 -11.78 20.78 -15.23
CA PRO A 520 -10.47 20.67 -15.85
C PRO A 520 -10.27 21.72 -16.94
N THR A 521 -9.12 22.37 -16.93
CA THR A 521 -8.66 23.27 -18.01
C THR A 521 -7.66 22.61 -18.93
N THR A 522 -6.83 21.75 -18.36
CA THR A 522 -5.84 20.92 -19.07
C THR A 522 -5.76 19.55 -18.41
N ALA A 523 -4.97 18.63 -18.93
CA ALA A 523 -4.72 17.32 -18.32
C ALA A 523 -4.21 17.45 -16.86
N ASN A 524 -3.41 18.47 -16.57
CA ASN A 524 -2.81 18.74 -15.26
C ASN A 524 -3.45 19.92 -14.53
N GLY A 525 -4.25 20.75 -15.20
CA GLY A 525 -4.80 22.01 -14.69
C GLY A 525 -6.27 21.90 -14.31
N ARG A 526 -6.64 22.51 -13.18
CA ARG A 526 -8.03 22.65 -12.70
C ARG A 526 -8.32 24.08 -12.32
N LEU A 527 -9.50 24.56 -12.67
CA LEU A 527 -10.02 25.87 -12.25
C LEU A 527 -11.24 25.64 -11.37
N GLU A 528 -11.21 26.22 -10.18
CA GLU A 528 -12.30 26.23 -9.23
C GLU A 528 -12.88 27.63 -9.14
N GLY A 529 -14.21 27.76 -9.19
CA GLY A 529 -14.93 28.96 -8.80
C GLY A 529 -15.69 28.67 -7.51
N PHE A 530 -15.64 29.55 -6.54
CA PHE A 530 -16.33 29.36 -5.26
C PHE A 530 -17.00 30.64 -4.77
N PHE A 531 -18.01 30.45 -3.95
CA PHE A 531 -18.59 31.48 -3.11
C PHE A 531 -18.26 31.15 -1.66
N ARG A 532 -17.97 32.17 -0.84
CA ARG A 532 -17.63 31.98 0.57
C ARG A 532 -18.47 32.92 1.41
N ILE A 533 -19.09 32.38 2.45
CA ILE A 533 -19.66 33.16 3.56
C ILE A 533 -18.91 32.70 4.82
N ALA A 534 -18.36 33.65 5.54
CA ALA A 534 -17.74 33.38 6.82
C ALA A 534 -18.16 34.36 7.87
N SER A 535 -18.23 33.91 9.11
CA SER A 535 -18.38 34.82 10.26
C SER A 535 -17.24 34.61 11.23
N SER A 536 -16.66 35.68 11.73
CA SER A 536 -15.52 35.61 12.66
C SER A 536 -15.80 36.51 13.90
N LYS A 537 -15.43 35.98 15.06
CA LYS A 537 -15.57 36.66 16.34
C LYS A 537 -14.30 36.52 17.18
N LEU A 538 -13.89 37.61 17.83
CA LEU A 538 -12.84 37.63 18.81
C LEU A 538 -13.41 37.82 20.21
N THR A 539 -12.83 37.13 21.19
CA THR A 539 -13.20 37.20 22.60
C THR A 539 -11.96 37.07 23.50
N GLY A 540 -12.11 37.23 24.79
CA GLY A 540 -11.05 36.96 25.76
C GLY A 540 -9.92 37.97 25.82
N ILE A 541 -10.04 39.15 25.18
CA ILE A 541 -9.01 40.18 25.19
C ILE A 541 -9.09 40.99 26.49
N ASP A 542 -7.97 41.04 27.21
CA ASP A 542 -7.80 41.96 28.36
C ASP A 542 -7.23 43.32 27.88
N ALA A 543 -8.06 44.34 27.86
CA ALA A 543 -7.70 45.65 27.36
C ALA A 543 -6.54 46.34 28.14
N ALA A 544 -6.26 45.91 29.38
CA ALA A 544 -5.17 46.47 30.17
C ALA A 544 -3.76 45.98 29.77
N THR A 545 -3.69 44.80 29.19
CA THR A 545 -2.42 44.11 28.87
C THR A 545 -2.18 43.88 27.39
N THR A 546 -3.24 44.01 26.56
CA THR A 546 -3.22 43.67 25.13
C THR A 546 -3.05 44.92 24.26
N ALA A 547 -2.44 44.76 23.10
CA ALA A 547 -2.28 45.79 22.08
C ALA A 547 -3.60 46.48 21.71
N PRO A 548 -3.66 47.82 21.66
CA PRO A 548 -4.90 48.58 21.38
C PRO A 548 -5.59 48.16 20.06
N ILE A 549 -4.85 47.74 19.05
CA ILE A 549 -5.38 47.31 17.77
C ILE A 549 -6.24 46.03 17.93
N LEU A 550 -5.82 45.10 18.79
CA LEU A 550 -6.60 43.86 19.06
C LEU A 550 -7.85 44.17 19.90
N VAL A 551 -7.75 45.12 20.83
CA VAL A 551 -8.92 45.58 21.59
C VAL A 551 -9.96 46.19 20.65
N THR A 552 -9.52 47.01 19.69
CA THR A 552 -10.37 47.56 18.64
C THR A 552 -10.97 46.47 17.73
N ASP A 553 -10.14 45.50 17.34
CA ASP A 553 -10.56 44.34 16.55
C ASP A 553 -11.67 43.54 17.28
N GLN A 554 -11.57 43.33 18.59
CA GLN A 554 -12.64 42.70 19.39
C GLN A 554 -13.89 43.58 19.48
N ALA A 555 -13.76 44.90 19.66
CA ALA A 555 -14.87 45.81 19.79
C ALA A 555 -15.77 45.85 18.54
N ARG A 556 -15.25 45.48 17.38
CA ARG A 556 -16.04 45.33 16.13
C ARG A 556 -17.05 44.17 16.21
N GLY A 557 -16.97 43.31 17.22
CA GLY A 557 -17.92 42.21 17.44
C GLY A 557 -17.79 41.05 16.44
N ASN A 558 -18.93 40.46 16.11
CA ASN A 558 -18.96 39.41 15.08
C ASN A 558 -19.00 40.08 13.70
N LEU A 559 -18.05 39.69 12.83
CA LEU A 559 -17.99 40.19 11.45
C LEU A 559 -18.38 39.08 10.49
N VAL A 560 -19.22 39.43 9.52
CA VAL A 560 -19.60 38.56 8.42
C VAL A 560 -18.88 39.00 7.15
N SER A 561 -18.25 38.08 6.45
CA SER A 561 -17.71 38.28 5.11
C SER A 561 -18.42 37.40 4.11
N ALA A 562 -18.77 37.96 2.94
CA ALA A 562 -19.30 37.21 1.82
C ALA A 562 -18.55 37.60 0.56
N GLY A 563 -18.06 36.61 -0.18
CA GLY A 563 -17.20 36.85 -1.32
C GLY A 563 -17.29 35.78 -2.40
N PHE A 564 -16.80 36.13 -3.57
CA PHE A 564 -16.64 35.23 -4.68
C PHE A 564 -15.16 35.13 -5.03
N GLY A 565 -14.69 33.91 -5.30
CA GLY A 565 -13.29 33.69 -5.63
C GLY A 565 -13.08 32.63 -6.69
N TYR A 566 -11.87 32.56 -7.19
CA TYR A 566 -11.41 31.46 -8.02
C TYR A 566 -10.05 30.96 -7.55
N GLY A 567 -9.79 29.68 -7.86
CA GLY A 567 -8.53 29.03 -7.63
C GLY A 567 -8.10 28.23 -8.86
N TYR A 568 -6.88 28.45 -9.32
CA TYR A 568 -6.28 27.61 -10.34
C TYR A 568 -5.23 26.72 -9.72
N SER A 569 -5.27 25.43 -10.03
CA SER A 569 -4.28 24.45 -9.59
C SER A 569 -3.73 23.67 -10.78
N TRP A 570 -2.40 23.52 -10.79
CA TRP A 570 -1.70 22.70 -11.76
C TRP A 570 -0.85 21.66 -10.99
N ASP A 571 -0.96 20.38 -11.35
CA ASP A 571 -0.27 19.27 -10.70
C ASP A 571 0.26 18.32 -11.76
N SER A 572 1.59 18.21 -11.86
CA SER A 572 2.26 17.36 -12.85
C SER A 572 1.87 15.89 -12.78
N ARG A 573 1.39 15.42 -11.62
CA ARG A 573 1.02 14.01 -11.39
C ARG A 573 -0.32 13.62 -12.00
N ARG A 574 -1.22 14.59 -12.24
CA ARG A 574 -2.60 14.29 -12.72
C ARG A 574 -2.65 13.62 -14.09
N ALA A 575 -1.67 13.86 -14.95
CA ALA A 575 -1.58 13.20 -16.26
C ALA A 575 -1.05 11.75 -16.19
N GLY A 576 -0.81 11.21 -15.00
CA GLY A 576 -0.34 9.82 -14.81
C GLY A 576 1.14 9.60 -15.15
N LEU A 577 1.87 10.64 -15.49
CA LEU A 577 3.30 10.59 -15.81
C LEU A 577 4.10 10.91 -14.54
N GLY A 578 3.97 10.07 -13.52
CA GLY A 578 4.74 10.19 -12.29
C GLY A 578 6.24 9.96 -12.55
N GLY A 579 6.99 11.06 -12.77
CA GLY A 579 8.45 11.05 -12.83
C GLY A 579 9.06 11.33 -11.45
N ASP A 580 10.39 11.35 -11.40
CA ASP A 580 11.15 11.75 -10.20
C ASP A 580 11.01 13.25 -9.88
N GLU A 581 10.21 13.98 -10.66
CA GLU A 581 9.97 15.42 -10.51
C GLU A 581 8.47 15.70 -10.33
N ILE A 582 8.14 16.47 -9.29
CA ILE A 582 6.78 16.89 -8.98
C ILE A 582 6.74 18.41 -8.96
N VAL A 583 5.79 18.97 -9.69
CA VAL A 583 5.49 20.40 -9.66
C VAL A 583 4.03 20.60 -9.32
N LEU A 584 3.77 21.39 -8.29
CA LEU A 584 2.44 21.81 -7.87
C LEU A 584 2.38 23.32 -7.90
N LEU A 585 1.45 23.90 -8.61
CA LEU A 585 1.20 25.34 -8.63
C LEU A 585 -0.24 25.59 -8.20
N ARG A 586 -0.45 26.58 -7.33
CA ARG A 586 -1.77 27.06 -6.95
C ARG A 586 -1.76 28.58 -6.93
N VAL A 587 -2.80 29.18 -7.51
CA VAL A 587 -3.06 30.61 -7.44
C VAL A 587 -4.54 30.79 -7.16
N GLY A 588 -4.86 31.66 -6.21
CA GLY A 588 -6.25 31.95 -5.85
C GLY A 588 -6.46 33.45 -5.63
N GLN A 589 -7.64 33.90 -5.99
CA GLN A 589 -8.09 35.27 -5.67
C GLN A 589 -9.54 35.23 -5.17
N GLU A 590 -9.85 36.06 -4.20
CA GLU A 590 -11.16 36.20 -3.59
C GLU A 590 -11.50 37.68 -3.45
N LEU A 591 -12.65 38.06 -3.93
CA LEU A 591 -13.24 39.40 -3.72
C LEU A 591 -14.34 39.25 -2.66
N GLN A 592 -14.14 39.84 -1.51
CA GLN A 592 -15.10 39.98 -0.41
C GLN A 592 -15.78 41.35 -0.51
N GLY A 593 -17.00 41.45 -0.02
CA GLY A 593 -17.80 42.70 -0.13
C GLY A 593 -19.10 42.51 -0.88
N LEU A 594 -19.51 41.27 -1.16
CA LEU A 594 -20.82 40.96 -1.77
C LEU A 594 -21.96 40.87 -0.73
N GLY A 595 -21.81 41.56 0.37
CA GLY A 595 -22.66 41.56 1.56
C GLY A 595 -21.87 41.16 2.80
N GLY A 596 -22.30 41.70 3.97
CA GLY A 596 -21.59 41.55 5.24
C GLY A 596 -20.80 42.80 5.62
N ASP A 597 -19.79 42.62 6.51
CA ASP A 597 -19.10 43.71 7.19
C ASP A 597 -17.66 43.90 6.66
N VAL A 598 -17.18 43.02 5.78
CA VAL A 598 -15.78 43.01 5.30
C VAL A 598 -15.74 43.19 3.80
N ASP A 599 -15.04 44.25 3.36
CA ASP A 599 -14.67 44.48 1.97
C ASP A 599 -13.16 44.25 1.82
N ALA A 600 -12.77 43.23 1.07
CA ALA A 600 -11.39 42.90 0.87
C ALA A 600 -11.12 42.17 -0.44
N PHE A 601 -9.88 42.27 -0.92
CA PHE A 601 -9.36 41.47 -2.02
C PHE A 601 -8.18 40.64 -1.54
N VAL A 602 -8.33 39.34 -1.61
CA VAL A 602 -7.32 38.39 -1.13
C VAL A 602 -6.69 37.68 -2.31
N SER A 603 -5.37 37.71 -2.39
CA SER A 603 -4.58 36.96 -3.40
C SER A 603 -3.65 36.00 -2.71
N THR A 604 -3.58 34.76 -3.18
CA THR A 604 -2.66 33.73 -2.68
C THR A 604 -1.98 33.00 -3.83
N ALA A 605 -0.73 32.63 -3.62
CA ALA A 605 0.03 31.81 -4.56
C ALA A 605 0.89 30.80 -3.81
N SER A 606 1.00 29.58 -4.34
CA SER A 606 1.93 28.60 -3.83
C SER A 606 2.54 27.79 -4.97
N ALA A 607 3.82 27.43 -4.83
CA ALA A 607 4.54 26.57 -5.74
C ALA A 607 5.34 25.54 -4.94
N ILE A 608 5.24 24.28 -5.30
CA ILE A 608 6.05 23.21 -4.75
C ILE A 608 6.78 22.54 -5.89
N TYR A 609 8.09 22.45 -5.78
CA TYR A 609 8.94 21.65 -6.64
C TYR A 609 9.63 20.60 -5.80
N GLU A 610 9.47 19.33 -6.18
CA GLU A 610 10.15 18.22 -5.56
C GLU A 610 10.88 17.41 -6.63
N THR A 611 12.10 17.02 -6.36
CA THR A 611 12.88 16.16 -7.25
C THR A 611 13.70 15.17 -6.47
N LYS A 612 13.84 13.97 -7.04
CA LYS A 612 14.68 12.90 -6.50
C LYS A 612 15.97 12.82 -7.28
N ARG A 613 17.09 12.81 -6.57
CA ARG A 613 18.45 12.76 -7.11
C ARG A 613 19.22 11.59 -6.48
N LEU A 614 20.41 11.28 -6.99
CA LEU A 614 21.26 10.17 -6.52
C LEU A 614 20.52 8.83 -6.49
N GLY A 615 19.83 8.52 -7.61
CA GLY A 615 19.05 7.29 -7.67
C GLY A 615 17.81 7.24 -6.77
N GLY A 616 17.39 8.40 -6.20
CA GLY A 616 16.26 8.54 -5.30
C GLY A 616 16.64 8.58 -3.82
N ASP A 617 17.93 8.58 -3.51
CA ASP A 617 18.40 8.68 -2.12
C ASP A 617 18.35 10.11 -1.59
N LEU A 618 18.39 11.10 -2.46
CA LEU A 618 18.27 12.50 -2.10
C LEU A 618 16.96 13.07 -2.65
N THR A 619 16.06 13.48 -1.77
CA THR A 619 14.85 14.22 -2.13
C THR A 619 15.07 15.70 -1.81
N LEU A 620 14.99 16.53 -2.85
CA LEU A 620 15.05 17.98 -2.73
C LEU A 620 13.65 18.53 -2.94
N ARG A 621 13.21 19.39 -2.00
CA ARG A 621 11.93 20.08 -2.09
C ARG A 621 12.11 21.58 -1.88
N ALA A 622 11.50 22.36 -2.77
CA ALA A 622 11.35 23.81 -2.61
C ALA A 622 9.87 24.15 -2.53
N THR A 623 9.46 24.88 -1.51
CA THR A 623 8.09 25.35 -1.31
C THR A 623 8.11 26.87 -1.23
N LEU A 624 7.38 27.53 -2.13
CA LEU A 624 7.20 28.98 -2.16
C LEU A 624 5.74 29.28 -1.87
N GLU A 625 5.46 30.19 -0.95
CA GLU A 625 4.11 30.65 -0.65
C GLU A 625 4.10 32.16 -0.51
N ALA A 626 3.07 32.81 -1.02
CA ALA A 626 2.86 34.25 -0.88
C ALA A 626 1.36 34.56 -0.77
N GLY A 627 1.02 35.63 -0.08
CA GLY A 627 -0.35 36.13 -0.01
C GLY A 627 -0.37 37.64 0.23
N HIS A 628 -1.43 38.25 -0.26
CA HIS A 628 -1.71 39.68 -0.09
C HIS A 628 -3.19 39.88 0.14
N LEU A 629 -3.50 40.68 1.15
CA LEU A 629 -4.83 41.14 1.50
C LEU A 629 -4.86 42.66 1.34
N GLU A 630 -5.81 43.15 0.55
CA GLU A 630 -6.11 44.57 0.41
C GLU A 630 -7.54 44.81 0.88
N THR A 631 -7.71 45.71 1.82
CA THR A 631 -9.05 46.07 2.35
C THR A 631 -9.68 47.21 1.56
N GLY A 632 -11.01 47.24 1.54
CA GLY A 632 -11.76 48.33 0.93
C GLY A 632 -11.49 49.69 1.59
N SER A 633 -11.78 50.76 0.86
CA SER A 633 -11.51 52.12 1.28
C SER A 633 -12.20 52.45 2.62
N GLY A 634 -11.39 52.82 3.62
CA GLY A 634 -11.87 53.17 4.98
C GLY A 634 -12.11 52.00 5.93
N GLN A 635 -11.77 50.77 5.50
CA GLN A 635 -11.78 49.59 6.36
C GLN A 635 -10.38 49.18 6.76
N ALA A 636 -10.25 48.56 7.94
CA ALA A 636 -9.01 47.93 8.38
C ALA A 636 -9.19 46.41 8.50
N SER A 637 -8.18 45.68 8.08
CA SER A 637 -8.13 44.23 8.25
C SER A 637 -8.17 43.85 9.74
N ARG A 638 -8.79 42.72 10.07
CA ARG A 638 -8.83 42.15 11.42
C ARG A 638 -7.75 41.06 11.54
N ILE A 639 -7.28 40.78 12.75
CA ILE A 639 -6.29 39.72 12.99
C ILE A 639 -6.70 38.36 12.42
N THR A 640 -8.00 38.05 12.34
CA THR A 640 -8.54 36.84 11.74
C THR A 640 -8.43 36.81 10.22
N ASP A 641 -8.36 37.96 9.56
CA ASP A 641 -8.28 38.07 8.10
C ASP A 641 -6.82 38.11 7.62
N ARG A 642 -5.91 38.53 8.50
CA ARG A 642 -4.48 38.73 8.21
C ARG A 642 -3.72 37.41 8.14
N PHE A 643 -2.64 37.40 7.43
CA PHE A 643 -1.72 36.26 7.32
C PHE A 643 -0.77 36.15 8.50
N SER A 644 -0.55 34.91 8.95
CA SER A 644 0.53 34.57 9.86
C SER A 644 1.46 33.54 9.22
N LEU A 645 2.71 33.43 9.70
CA LEU A 645 3.63 32.37 9.31
C LEU A 645 3.64 31.18 10.28
N ALA A 646 2.60 31.07 11.12
CA ALA A 646 2.43 29.91 12.01
C ALA A 646 2.41 28.59 11.19
N GLY A 647 3.31 27.66 11.55
CA GLY A 647 3.49 26.41 10.83
C GLY A 647 4.15 26.52 9.43
N LYS A 648 4.51 27.74 8.98
CA LYS A 648 5.18 27.99 7.70
C LYS A 648 6.69 28.24 7.84
N MET A 649 7.17 28.63 9.00
CA MET A 649 8.59 28.82 9.31
C MET A 649 8.96 28.09 10.60
N ARG A 650 9.89 27.17 10.49
CA ARG A 650 10.49 26.47 11.64
C ARG A 650 11.46 27.40 12.39
N GLY A 651 11.72 27.14 13.65
CA GLY A 651 12.61 27.96 14.46
C GLY A 651 11.94 29.15 15.15
N PHE A 652 10.66 29.38 14.89
CA PHE A 652 9.87 30.43 15.51
C PHE A 652 8.57 29.85 16.11
N GLU A 653 8.13 30.42 17.23
CA GLU A 653 6.82 30.07 17.80
C GLU A 653 5.69 30.41 16.80
N PRO A 654 4.53 29.74 16.88
CA PRO A 654 3.33 30.21 16.19
C PRO A 654 3.05 31.67 16.55
N TYR A 655 2.84 32.51 15.55
CA TYR A 655 2.76 33.97 15.73
C TYR A 655 4.00 34.59 16.37
N GLY A 656 5.13 33.90 16.39
CA GLY A 656 6.39 34.37 16.98
C GLY A 656 7.09 35.46 16.19
N LEU A 657 6.70 35.69 14.94
CA LEU A 657 7.31 36.69 14.04
C LEU A 657 6.25 37.51 13.31
N GLY A 658 6.65 38.67 12.78
CA GLY A 658 5.80 39.56 12.00
C GLY A 658 5.51 40.90 12.70
N PRO A 659 4.54 41.66 12.21
CA PRO A 659 4.08 42.87 12.84
C PRO A 659 3.71 42.66 14.31
N ARG A 660 4.24 43.52 15.17
CA ARG A 660 4.09 43.39 16.61
C ARG A 660 4.02 44.78 17.28
N ASP A 661 3.13 44.89 18.27
CA ASP A 661 3.15 46.03 19.18
C ASP A 661 4.25 45.79 20.24
N VAL A 662 5.38 46.50 20.08
CA VAL A 662 6.56 46.34 20.95
C VAL A 662 6.41 47.04 22.30
N THR A 663 5.37 47.87 22.49
CA THR A 663 5.11 48.61 23.71
C THR A 663 4.03 47.97 24.58
N SER A 664 3.18 47.12 24.04
CA SER A 664 2.20 46.39 24.86
C SER A 664 2.93 45.49 25.87
N PRO A 665 2.38 45.27 27.07
CA PRO A 665 3.01 44.42 28.08
C PRO A 665 3.29 42.98 27.59
N ARG A 666 2.46 42.47 26.70
CA ARG A 666 2.60 41.13 26.10
C ARG A 666 3.39 41.12 24.81
N GLN A 667 3.66 42.29 24.22
CA GLN A 667 4.25 42.43 22.88
C GLN A 667 3.47 41.58 21.87
N ASP A 668 2.16 41.84 21.70
CA ASP A 668 1.27 41.02 20.94
C ASP A 668 1.60 40.98 19.44
N ALA A 669 1.53 39.80 18.85
CA ALA A 669 1.62 39.62 17.41
C ALA A 669 0.32 40.07 16.73
N LEU A 670 0.44 40.81 15.64
CA LEU A 670 -0.68 41.42 14.92
C LEU A 670 -0.96 40.78 13.56
N ALA A 671 -0.11 39.80 13.16
CA ALA A 671 -0.11 39.24 11.81
C ALA A 671 0.12 40.31 10.73
N GLY A 672 -0.07 40.06 9.47
CA GLY A 672 0.15 41.06 8.43
C GLY A 672 -0.70 40.81 7.19
N ASN A 673 -0.93 41.86 6.42
CA ASN A 673 -1.71 41.76 5.19
C ASN A 673 -0.93 41.13 4.04
N THR A 674 0.38 41.06 4.16
CA THR A 674 1.24 40.47 3.11
C THR A 674 2.23 39.51 3.75
N PHE A 675 2.44 38.37 3.11
CA PHE A 675 3.49 37.44 3.46
C PHE A 675 4.17 36.85 2.23
N ALA A 676 5.41 36.44 2.41
CA ALA A 676 6.12 35.59 1.48
C ALA A 676 7.05 34.66 2.26
N VAL A 677 7.08 33.38 1.89
CA VAL A 677 7.95 32.38 2.51
C VAL A 677 8.49 31.42 1.47
N ALA A 678 9.75 31.08 1.61
CA ALA A 678 10.44 30.05 0.85
C ALA A 678 11.02 29.03 1.82
N ARG A 679 10.75 27.75 1.58
CA ARG A 679 11.28 26.63 2.37
C ARG A 679 12.03 25.69 1.44
N PHE A 680 13.21 25.32 1.83
CA PHE A 680 14.08 24.40 1.12
C PHE A 680 14.40 23.24 2.03
N ASP A 681 14.09 22.04 1.59
CA ASP A 681 14.31 20.79 2.32
C ASP A 681 15.17 19.86 1.46
N ALA A 682 16.15 19.21 2.08
CA ALA A 682 16.89 18.10 1.49
C ALA A 682 16.79 16.91 2.46
N GLU A 683 16.21 15.83 2.00
CA GLU A 683 15.99 14.60 2.76
C GLU A 683 16.87 13.48 2.20
N PHE A 684 17.55 12.74 3.09
CA PHE A 684 18.50 11.70 2.73
C PHE A 684 18.56 10.60 3.79
N PRO A 685 18.96 9.35 3.42
CA PRO A 685 19.14 8.27 4.37
C PRO A 685 20.32 8.55 5.31
N VAL A 686 20.15 8.23 6.59
CA VAL A 686 21.18 8.48 7.62
C VAL A 686 22.10 7.28 7.89
N GLY A 687 22.09 6.30 6.99
CA GLY A 687 22.92 5.08 7.10
C GLY A 687 22.38 4.03 8.07
N LEU A 688 21.20 4.24 8.64
CA LEU A 688 20.45 3.23 9.38
C LEU A 688 19.76 2.26 8.40
N PRO A 689 19.49 1.01 8.82
CA PRO A 689 18.65 0.10 8.06
C PRO A 689 17.30 0.77 7.71
N GLU A 690 16.85 0.60 6.47
CA GLU A 690 15.61 1.25 5.96
C GLU A 690 14.36 0.77 6.69
N GLU A 691 14.41 -0.43 7.24
CA GLU A 691 13.33 -1.03 8.02
C GLU A 691 12.99 -0.22 9.29
N TYR A 692 13.91 0.63 9.73
CA TYR A 692 13.65 1.53 10.84
C TYR A 692 12.78 2.72 10.44
N GLY A 693 12.63 2.94 9.12
CA GLY A 693 11.84 4.05 8.60
C GLY A 693 12.39 5.43 8.97
N ILE A 694 13.69 5.52 9.29
CA ILE A 694 14.31 6.76 9.76
C ILE A 694 15.16 7.37 8.63
N SER A 695 14.86 8.62 8.29
CA SER A 695 15.67 9.44 7.39
C SER A 695 16.06 10.76 8.06
N GLY A 696 17.11 11.37 7.57
CA GLY A 696 17.57 12.68 7.98
C GLY A 696 17.18 13.74 6.97
N GLY A 697 17.15 14.99 7.44
CA GLY A 697 16.95 16.13 6.56
C GLY A 697 17.69 17.35 7.05
N VAL A 698 18.00 18.25 6.12
CA VAL A 698 18.44 19.61 6.43
C VAL A 698 17.48 20.58 5.76
N PHE A 699 17.30 21.74 6.36
CA PHE A 699 16.38 22.72 5.81
C PHE A 699 16.86 24.17 6.01
N LEU A 700 16.32 25.02 5.13
CA LEU A 700 16.42 26.46 5.19
C LEU A 700 15.03 27.05 4.96
N ASP A 701 14.53 27.81 5.93
CA ASP A 701 13.29 28.58 5.83
C ASP A 701 13.63 30.07 5.80
N VAL A 702 13.04 30.79 4.85
CA VAL A 702 13.25 32.24 4.68
C VAL A 702 11.89 32.87 4.42
N GLY A 703 11.54 33.92 5.17
CA GLY A 703 10.24 34.56 4.96
C GLY A 703 10.06 35.86 5.71
N SER A 704 8.92 36.47 5.44
CA SER A 704 8.45 37.67 6.09
C SER A 704 6.94 37.73 6.06
N VAL A 705 6.38 38.39 7.07
CA VAL A 705 4.97 38.83 7.07
C VAL A 705 4.98 40.29 7.55
N TRP A 706 4.25 41.15 6.83
CA TRP A 706 4.29 42.59 7.01
C TRP A 706 3.05 43.30 6.57
N SER A 707 3.00 44.62 6.71
CA SER A 707 1.93 45.52 6.30
C SER A 707 0.65 45.38 7.15
N LEU A 708 0.25 46.51 7.73
CA LEU A 708 -1.04 46.70 8.37
C LEU A 708 -1.72 47.92 7.78
N ASP A 709 -3.06 47.88 7.58
CA ASP A 709 -3.82 48.95 6.92
C ASP A 709 -3.90 50.20 7.77
N ASP A 710 -4.13 50.05 9.06
CA ASP A 710 -4.47 51.16 9.94
C ASP A 710 -3.36 51.45 10.97
N ARG A 711 -2.25 52.03 10.48
CA ARG A 711 -1.21 52.56 11.35
C ARG A 711 -1.53 53.95 11.91
N ARG A 712 -2.43 54.68 11.29
CA ARG A 712 -2.72 56.10 11.66
C ARG A 712 -3.56 56.24 12.92
N ALA A 713 -4.37 55.22 13.24
CA ALA A 713 -5.16 55.18 14.46
C ALA A 713 -4.36 54.79 15.70
N PHE A 714 -3.17 54.20 15.52
CA PHE A 714 -2.29 53.75 16.57
C PHE A 714 -0.93 54.40 16.32
N ASP A 715 -0.34 55.00 17.34
CA ASP A 715 0.96 55.66 17.24
C ASP A 715 1.94 54.75 16.47
N SER A 716 2.36 55.19 15.27
CA SER A 716 3.16 54.37 14.34
C SER A 716 4.57 54.04 14.91
N THR A 717 4.97 54.65 16.03
CA THR A 717 6.21 54.35 16.72
C THR A 717 6.15 53.09 17.58
N THR A 718 4.94 52.56 17.86
CA THR A 718 4.75 51.41 18.74
C THR A 718 4.64 50.08 17.98
N VAL A 719 4.34 50.12 16.68
CA VAL A 719 4.12 48.94 15.84
C VAL A 719 5.14 48.86 14.71
N ASP A 720 5.97 47.84 14.68
CA ASP A 720 6.85 47.51 13.55
C ASP A 720 6.13 46.53 12.60
N ASP A 721 5.63 47.05 11.48
CA ASP A 721 4.95 46.27 10.40
C ASP A 721 5.78 46.24 9.10
N SER A 722 7.08 46.60 9.19
CA SER A 722 7.96 46.61 8.04
C SER A 722 8.27 45.21 7.53
N ALA A 723 8.54 45.10 6.24
CA ALA A 723 9.02 43.87 5.64
C ALA A 723 10.43 43.51 6.15
N ARG A 724 10.50 42.78 7.24
CA ARG A 724 11.75 42.29 7.83
C ARG A 724 11.98 40.85 7.43
N LEU A 725 13.09 40.57 6.77
CA LEU A 725 13.47 39.19 6.45
C LEU A 725 13.80 38.42 7.74
N ARG A 726 13.29 37.19 7.82
CA ARG A 726 13.63 36.20 8.85
C ARG A 726 14.12 34.95 8.17
N SER A 727 15.04 34.26 8.77
CA SER A 727 15.51 32.98 8.29
C SER A 727 15.85 32.02 9.42
N ALA A 728 15.69 30.75 9.18
CA ALA A 728 16.06 29.67 10.07
C ALA A 728 16.68 28.52 9.30
N VAL A 729 17.68 27.92 9.89
CA VAL A 729 18.27 26.66 9.39
C VAL A 729 18.12 25.57 10.42
N GLY A 730 18.12 24.32 9.97
CA GLY A 730 18.03 23.24 10.93
C GLY A 730 18.19 21.87 10.31
N VAL A 731 18.07 20.89 11.19
CA VAL A 731 18.09 19.47 10.86
C VAL A 731 16.75 18.85 11.22
N SER A 732 16.35 17.84 10.46
CA SER A 732 15.12 17.07 10.72
C SER A 732 15.47 15.60 10.85
N VAL A 733 14.78 14.91 11.76
CA VAL A 733 14.70 13.45 11.78
C VAL A 733 13.28 13.09 11.36
N LEU A 734 13.17 12.35 10.28
CA LEU A 734 11.89 11.84 9.78
C LEU A 734 11.80 10.36 10.15
N TRP A 735 10.67 9.97 10.68
CA TRP A 735 10.43 8.60 11.10
C TRP A 735 9.07 8.12 10.58
N ASP A 736 9.10 7.19 9.63
CA ASP A 736 7.90 6.53 9.11
C ASP A 736 7.43 5.51 10.14
N THR A 737 6.29 5.78 10.76
CA THR A 737 5.68 4.90 11.77
C THR A 737 4.35 4.34 11.27
N PRO A 738 3.84 3.23 11.82
CA PRO A 738 2.52 2.70 11.49
C PRO A 738 1.36 3.65 11.79
N ILE A 739 1.56 4.59 12.71
CA ILE A 739 0.58 5.63 13.05
C ILE A 739 0.69 6.88 12.18
N GLY A 740 1.64 6.88 11.22
CA GLY A 740 1.94 7.99 10.31
C GLY A 740 3.37 8.50 10.42
N PRO A 741 3.84 9.28 9.44
CA PRO A 741 5.18 9.82 9.44
C PRO A 741 5.31 10.94 10.49
N LEU A 742 6.30 10.82 11.35
CA LEU A 742 6.70 11.82 12.35
C LEU A 742 7.91 12.60 11.85
N ARG A 743 7.94 13.91 12.08
CA ARG A 743 9.08 14.76 11.75
C ARG A 743 9.48 15.56 12.98
N PHE A 744 10.69 15.34 13.45
CA PHE A 744 11.33 16.06 14.54
C PHE A 744 12.26 17.12 13.94
N ASN A 745 11.96 18.39 14.15
CA ASN A 745 12.74 19.50 13.61
C ASN A 745 13.54 20.16 14.73
N PHE A 746 14.82 20.37 14.49
CA PHE A 746 15.71 21.13 15.35
C PHE A 746 16.18 22.35 14.56
N ALA A 747 15.73 23.52 14.94
CA ALA A 747 15.88 24.74 14.19
C ALA A 747 16.64 25.81 14.97
N THR A 748 17.43 26.61 14.25
CA THR A 748 18.09 27.78 14.79
C THR A 748 17.78 28.96 13.87
N PRO A 749 17.16 30.05 14.39
CA PRO A 749 17.00 31.29 13.66
C PRO A 749 18.35 31.91 13.34
N VAL A 750 18.55 32.29 12.07
CA VAL A 750 19.75 32.98 11.59
C VAL A 750 19.52 34.50 11.56
N GLU A 751 18.42 34.92 10.93
CA GLU A 751 17.96 36.30 10.88
C GLU A 751 16.65 36.44 11.66
N LYS A 752 16.63 37.31 12.65
CA LYS A 752 15.46 37.60 13.48
C LYS A 752 15.50 39.04 14.03
N GLN A 753 14.35 39.52 14.47
CA GLN A 753 14.27 40.79 15.23
C GLN A 753 14.35 40.52 16.74
N SER A 754 14.70 41.54 17.52
CA SER A 754 14.85 41.41 18.98
C SER A 754 13.55 40.99 19.70
N TYR A 755 12.42 41.29 19.12
CA TYR A 755 11.07 40.97 19.63
C TYR A 755 10.50 39.65 19.10
N ASP A 756 11.16 38.98 18.15
CA ASP A 756 10.70 37.69 17.63
C ASP A 756 10.84 36.60 18.70
N ARG A 757 9.83 35.73 18.78
CA ARG A 757 9.83 34.57 19.68
C ARG A 757 10.29 33.35 18.93
N THR A 758 11.23 32.63 19.49
CA THR A 758 11.91 31.51 18.82
C THR A 758 11.63 30.20 19.52
N GLN A 759 11.51 29.13 18.72
CA GLN A 759 11.30 27.76 19.17
C GLN A 759 12.36 26.86 18.52
N GLY A 760 13.25 26.26 19.32
CA GLY A 760 14.36 25.46 18.81
C GLY A 760 13.97 24.03 18.42
N PHE A 761 12.84 23.54 18.90
CA PHE A 761 12.33 22.19 18.63
C PHE A 761 10.87 22.24 18.23
N ASP A 762 10.50 21.37 17.29
CA ASP A 762 9.13 21.22 16.80
C ASP A 762 8.90 19.78 16.35
N LEU A 763 7.76 19.23 16.72
CA LEU A 763 7.30 17.91 16.30
C LEU A 763 6.10 18.09 15.38
N THR A 764 6.24 17.64 14.15
CA THR A 764 5.15 17.66 13.17
C THR A 764 4.77 16.24 12.77
N ILE A 765 3.49 15.97 12.64
CA ILE A 765 3.00 14.79 11.94
C ILE A 765 3.04 15.13 10.46
N ALA A 766 4.03 14.60 9.73
CA ALA A 766 4.19 14.88 8.31
C ALA A 766 3.11 14.14 7.52
N THR A 767 2.22 14.88 6.86
CA THR A 767 1.37 14.29 5.82
C THR A 767 2.18 14.23 4.52
N ARG A 768 2.40 13.04 3.98
CA ARG A 768 2.89 12.89 2.59
C ARG A 768 1.73 13.18 1.65
N PHE A 769 1.87 14.19 0.82
CA PHE A 769 0.90 14.55 -0.20
C PHE A 769 1.07 13.73 -1.48
#